data_42d8f1c6fccc0e588b1d56f11ec1b175
#
_entry.id   42d8f1c6fccc0e588b1d56f11ec1b175
#
_cell.length_a   1.000
_cell.length_b   1.000
_cell.length_c   1.000
_cell.angle_alpha   90.00
_cell.angle_beta   90.00
_cell.angle_gamma   90.00
#
_symmetry.space_group_name_H-M   'P 1'
#
loop_
_entity.id
_entity.type
_entity.pdbx_description
1 polymer ?
#
loop_
_entity_poly.entity_id
_entity_poly.type
_entity_poly.pdbx_seq_one_letter_code
_entity_poly.pdbx_strand_id
1 'polypeptide(L)'
;MPRSLIVHENFLSRVKARDLPAGAPPTPGLAPHEMVALFRSQCLSRALDRTSRAMQKAGQGFYTIGSSGHEGMAAVAHALRPSDMAFLHYRDAAFQIARAAQLGQSIARDMLLSFASSSEDPISGGRHKVLGSKALAIPPQTSTIASHLPKAVGAAYSLGLARRRPPEHRSLPVDALVMASFGDASANHSTAQGAFNTAGWTAFQSVPLPLLFVCEDNGIGISTKTPRGWIEASFRARPGLRYFRADGLDITETYAVAAEAADYVRSRRKPAFLHLRTVRLYGHAGADLPTTYLSREEVEAEEANDPLLHSVRLMADAGALTPDEALAIYLETQERVDRVAAEAVTRPRLKTAADVMASLIPPPRPCAPTNGPSSGARAAAFGADLKAMAEPQPMSRLINWALTDLMLAHPEIVLMGEDVGRKGGVYGVTQKLQTRFGCDRVIDTLLDEQSILGLGIGMAHNGFLPIPEIQFLAYLHNAEDQIRGEAATLPFFSNGQYTNPMVLRIAGLGYQKGFGGHFHNDNSIAVLRDIPGLILACPSDGAEAAMMLRECVRLAREEQRLVVFLEPIALYPMRDLTEEKDGGWMRTYPDRSRRIPFGEIGCHGEGQDLAIVTFGNGMYLSQQANFTLRENGVAARILDLRWLAPLPLEAMLEATRDCRAVLVVDECRRSAGGPAEALMTALAEAGRTRIARVTAEDSFIATGPAYAATLPSAAGIAEAALALVRT
;
A
#
# COMPACT_ATOMS: atom_id res chain seq x y z
N MET A 1 29.97 21.23 -18.75
CA MET A 1 29.08 20.49 -19.67
C MET A 1 28.14 19.63 -18.82
N PRO A 2 26.85 19.55 -19.10
CA PRO A 2 25.93 18.65 -18.38
C PRO A 2 26.37 17.20 -18.50
N ARG A 3 26.22 16.41 -17.44
CA ARG A 3 26.62 15.01 -17.36
C ARG A 3 26.03 14.16 -18.51
N SER A 4 24.74 14.38 -18.82
CA SER A 4 24.06 13.70 -19.92
C SER A 4 24.66 13.95 -21.30
N LEU A 5 25.29 15.11 -21.52
CA LEU A 5 25.98 15.43 -22.75
C LEU A 5 27.37 14.77 -22.78
N ILE A 6 28.10 14.73 -21.65
CA ILE A 6 29.41 14.05 -21.56
C ILE A 6 29.25 12.57 -21.91
N VAL A 7 28.28 11.88 -21.30
CA VAL A 7 28.02 10.46 -21.56
C VAL A 7 27.61 10.23 -23.03
N HIS A 8 26.82 11.14 -23.61
CA HIS A 8 26.44 11.10 -25.01
C HIS A 8 27.67 11.21 -25.96
N GLU A 9 28.49 12.23 -25.76
CA GLU A 9 29.71 12.45 -26.59
C GLU A 9 30.70 11.29 -26.41
N ASN A 10 30.84 10.76 -25.19
CA ASN A 10 31.67 9.59 -24.92
C ASN A 10 31.19 8.38 -25.73
N PHE A 11 29.89 8.08 -25.73
CA PHE A 11 29.32 7.00 -26.55
C PHE A 11 29.62 7.20 -28.02
N LEU A 12 29.31 8.40 -28.57
CA LEU A 12 29.54 8.70 -30.01
C LEU A 12 30.99 8.55 -30.39
N SER A 13 31.92 9.14 -29.65
CA SER A 13 33.35 9.13 -29.94
C SER A 13 33.94 7.73 -29.91
N ARG A 14 33.60 6.94 -28.90
CA ARG A 14 34.12 5.58 -28.72
C ARG A 14 33.59 4.62 -29.76
N VAL A 15 32.29 4.67 -30.11
CA VAL A 15 31.73 3.84 -31.17
C VAL A 15 32.37 4.16 -32.53
N LYS A 16 32.55 5.46 -32.86
CA LYS A 16 33.23 5.90 -34.06
C LYS A 16 34.69 5.42 -34.13
N ALA A 17 35.39 5.50 -33.00
CA ALA A 17 36.78 5.05 -32.88
C ALA A 17 36.93 3.53 -32.81
N ARG A 18 35.86 2.76 -32.74
CA ARG A 18 35.85 1.29 -32.41
C ARG A 18 36.50 0.98 -31.07
N ASP A 19 36.54 1.94 -30.14
CA ASP A 19 37.04 1.78 -28.79
C ASP A 19 35.91 1.21 -27.91
N LEU A 20 35.64 -0.08 -28.02
CA LEU A 20 34.58 -0.79 -27.32
C LEU A 20 35.17 -1.56 -26.10
N PRO A 21 34.39 -1.72 -25.02
CA PRO A 21 34.87 -2.47 -23.85
C PRO A 21 35.22 -3.90 -24.19
N ALA A 22 36.32 -4.43 -23.65
CA ALA A 22 36.62 -5.85 -23.72
C ALA A 22 35.60 -6.68 -22.91
N GLY A 23 35.37 -7.93 -23.31
CA GLY A 23 34.46 -8.82 -22.60
C GLY A 23 34.40 -10.21 -23.21
N ALA A 24 33.60 -11.09 -22.60
CA ALA A 24 33.35 -12.43 -23.10
C ALA A 24 32.57 -12.39 -24.44
N PRO A 25 32.67 -13.44 -25.28
CA PRO A 25 31.78 -13.61 -26.41
C PRO A 25 30.29 -13.62 -25.99
N PRO A 26 29.36 -13.32 -26.90
CA PRO A 26 27.93 -13.37 -26.60
C PRO A 26 27.49 -14.73 -26.03
N THR A 27 26.78 -14.71 -24.92
CA THR A 27 26.18 -15.92 -24.34
C THR A 27 25.05 -16.41 -25.24
N PRO A 28 24.99 -17.72 -25.58
CA PRO A 28 23.92 -18.26 -26.41
C PRO A 28 22.53 -18.06 -25.81
N GLY A 29 21.51 -17.90 -26.65
CA GLY A 29 20.10 -17.83 -26.22
C GLY A 29 19.28 -16.73 -26.88
N LEU A 30 19.92 -15.67 -27.37
CA LEU A 30 19.27 -14.60 -28.15
C LEU A 30 19.62 -14.71 -29.64
N ALA A 31 18.63 -14.63 -30.50
CA ALA A 31 18.84 -14.49 -31.93
C ALA A 31 19.33 -13.06 -32.26
N PRO A 32 20.07 -12.86 -33.35
CA PRO A 32 20.59 -11.55 -33.78
C PRO A 32 19.50 -10.45 -33.83
N HIS A 33 18.32 -10.76 -34.32
CA HIS A 33 17.22 -9.79 -34.38
C HIS A 33 16.65 -9.42 -33.01
N GLU A 34 16.69 -10.35 -32.05
CA GLU A 34 16.27 -10.10 -30.64
C GLU A 34 17.29 -9.19 -29.95
N MET A 35 18.59 -9.42 -30.16
CA MET A 35 19.65 -8.53 -29.67
C MET A 35 19.46 -7.10 -30.18
N VAL A 36 19.15 -6.93 -31.47
CA VAL A 36 18.86 -5.61 -32.08
C VAL A 36 17.61 -4.97 -31.44
N ALA A 37 16.55 -5.75 -31.20
CA ALA A 37 15.33 -5.26 -30.52
C ALA A 37 15.60 -4.77 -29.11
N LEU A 38 16.41 -5.52 -28.34
CA LEU A 38 16.84 -5.13 -27.00
C LEU A 38 17.69 -3.85 -27.03
N PHE A 39 18.65 -3.75 -27.96
CA PHE A 39 19.45 -2.55 -28.13
C PHE A 39 18.61 -1.32 -28.47
N ARG A 40 17.61 -1.45 -29.35
CA ARG A 40 16.63 -0.38 -29.60
C ARG A 40 15.90 0.06 -28.34
N SER A 41 15.54 -0.87 -27.46
CA SER A 41 14.91 -0.58 -26.16
C SER A 41 15.86 0.16 -25.22
N GLN A 42 17.13 -0.24 -25.19
CA GLN A 42 18.19 0.45 -24.43
C GLN A 42 18.43 1.87 -24.95
N CYS A 43 18.53 2.07 -26.26
CA CYS A 43 18.67 3.39 -26.89
C CYS A 43 17.48 4.29 -26.54
N LEU A 44 16.26 3.75 -26.60
CA LEU A 44 15.06 4.51 -26.24
C LEU A 44 15.05 4.93 -24.78
N SER A 45 15.45 4.05 -23.85
CA SER A 45 15.61 4.38 -22.43
C SER A 45 16.60 5.52 -22.22
N ARG A 46 17.77 5.43 -22.86
CA ARG A 46 18.82 6.45 -22.79
C ARG A 46 18.36 7.79 -23.38
N ALA A 47 17.68 7.78 -24.52
CA ALA A 47 17.18 8.98 -25.17
C ALA A 47 16.13 9.67 -24.30
N LEU A 48 15.18 8.92 -23.72
CA LEU A 48 14.17 9.44 -22.81
C LEU A 48 14.78 10.07 -21.57
N ASP A 49 15.78 9.43 -20.94
CA ASP A 49 16.46 9.98 -19.77
C ASP A 49 17.21 11.29 -20.12
N ARG A 50 17.92 11.32 -21.23
CA ARG A 50 18.61 12.53 -21.71
C ARG A 50 17.62 13.67 -22.00
N THR A 51 16.53 13.38 -22.72
CA THR A 51 15.49 14.36 -23.09
C THR A 51 14.74 14.87 -21.85
N SER A 52 14.43 14.00 -20.88
CA SER A 52 13.78 14.43 -19.63
C SER A 52 14.60 15.46 -18.84
N ARG A 53 15.93 15.31 -18.83
CA ARG A 53 16.86 16.28 -18.24
C ARG A 53 16.92 17.61 -19.00
N ALA A 54 16.84 17.56 -20.32
CA ALA A 54 16.72 18.76 -21.15
C ALA A 54 15.39 19.49 -20.87
N MET A 55 14.28 18.74 -20.79
CA MET A 55 12.97 19.27 -20.41
C MET A 55 12.99 19.91 -19.03
N GLN A 56 13.62 19.27 -18.03
CA GLN A 56 13.75 19.82 -16.68
C GLN A 56 14.53 21.14 -16.69
N LYS A 57 15.66 21.20 -17.40
CA LYS A 57 16.47 22.42 -17.54
C LYS A 57 15.70 23.56 -18.22
N ALA A 58 14.79 23.22 -19.13
CA ALA A 58 13.92 24.18 -19.81
C ALA A 58 12.65 24.56 -18.99
N GLY A 59 12.47 24.02 -17.76
CA GLY A 59 11.28 24.25 -16.94
C GLY A 59 10.01 23.55 -17.47
N GLN A 60 10.17 22.55 -18.34
CA GLN A 60 9.10 21.80 -18.99
C GLN A 60 8.88 20.42 -18.37
N GLY A 61 9.81 19.94 -17.55
CA GLY A 61 9.75 18.72 -16.77
C GLY A 61 10.06 19.01 -15.30
N PHE A 62 9.51 18.24 -14.36
CA PHE A 62 9.53 18.61 -12.93
C PHE A 62 10.28 17.60 -12.07
N TYR A 63 10.42 16.37 -12.52
CA TYR A 63 11.08 15.33 -11.74
C TYR A 63 11.84 14.38 -12.67
N THR A 64 13.15 14.22 -12.41
CA THR A 64 14.00 13.30 -13.16
C THR A 64 14.71 12.35 -12.21
N ILE A 65 14.53 11.07 -12.46
CA ILE A 65 15.35 10.00 -11.93
C ILE A 65 15.85 9.20 -13.12
N GLY A 66 17.16 9.09 -13.28
CA GLY A 66 17.76 8.52 -14.48
C GLY A 66 17.78 7.01 -14.48
N SER A 67 17.55 6.44 -15.68
CA SER A 67 17.68 5.01 -15.96
C SER A 67 19.03 4.65 -16.59
N SER A 68 19.84 5.65 -16.93
CA SER A 68 21.11 5.45 -17.65
C SER A 68 22.13 4.69 -16.80
N GLY A 69 22.57 3.55 -17.33
CA GLY A 69 23.42 2.57 -16.65
C GLY A 69 22.67 1.29 -16.21
N HIS A 70 21.33 1.31 -16.23
CA HIS A 70 20.46 0.20 -15.87
C HIS A 70 19.77 -0.44 -17.08
N GLU A 71 20.24 -0.17 -18.31
CA GLU A 71 19.61 -0.61 -19.55
C GLU A 71 19.64 -2.15 -19.74
N GLY A 72 20.44 -2.88 -18.97
CA GLY A 72 20.41 -4.35 -18.93
C GLY A 72 19.06 -4.94 -18.54
N MET A 73 18.22 -4.16 -17.83
CA MET A 73 16.86 -4.56 -17.46
C MET A 73 15.94 -4.83 -18.64
N ALA A 74 16.30 -4.37 -19.87
CA ALA A 74 15.61 -4.76 -21.08
C ALA A 74 15.69 -6.29 -21.34
N ALA A 75 16.83 -6.91 -21.06
CA ALA A 75 17.03 -8.35 -21.20
C ALA A 75 16.23 -9.14 -20.15
N VAL A 76 16.12 -8.63 -18.92
CA VAL A 76 15.25 -9.22 -17.88
C VAL A 76 13.79 -9.19 -18.33
N ALA A 77 13.32 -8.07 -18.88
CA ALA A 77 11.97 -7.97 -19.44
C ALA A 77 11.69 -9.00 -20.53
N HIS A 78 12.68 -9.23 -21.41
CA HIS A 78 12.57 -10.18 -22.51
C HIS A 78 12.51 -11.63 -22.03
N ALA A 79 13.18 -11.95 -20.93
CA ALA A 79 13.15 -13.27 -20.29
C ALA A 79 11.82 -13.60 -19.60
N LEU A 80 11.00 -12.59 -19.29
CA LEU A 80 9.72 -12.73 -18.63
C LEU A 80 8.54 -12.65 -19.61
N ARG A 81 7.41 -13.23 -19.23
CA ARG A 81 6.18 -13.10 -20.04
C ARG A 81 5.54 -11.73 -19.78
N PRO A 82 4.93 -11.09 -20.77
CA PRO A 82 4.19 -9.83 -20.58
C PRO A 82 3.08 -9.92 -19.53
N SER A 83 2.54 -11.12 -19.28
CA SER A 83 1.52 -11.40 -18.26
C SER A 83 2.07 -11.57 -16.84
N ASP A 84 3.38 -11.64 -16.64
CA ASP A 84 4.00 -11.69 -15.32
C ASP A 84 3.96 -10.28 -14.69
N MET A 85 3.42 -10.17 -13.50
CA MET A 85 3.34 -8.86 -12.82
C MET A 85 4.72 -8.39 -12.38
N ALA A 86 5.05 -7.14 -12.67
CA ALA A 86 6.34 -6.56 -12.33
C ALA A 86 6.19 -5.30 -11.48
N PHE A 87 6.80 -5.30 -10.31
CA PHE A 87 6.95 -4.13 -9.43
C PHE A 87 8.36 -3.57 -9.64
N LEU A 88 8.45 -2.44 -10.35
CA LEU A 88 9.72 -1.95 -10.86
C LEU A 88 10.45 -1.04 -9.89
N HIS A 89 11.78 -1.09 -9.93
CA HIS A 89 12.63 -0.02 -9.47
C HIS A 89 12.42 1.24 -10.35
N TYR A 90 12.56 2.42 -9.80
CA TYR A 90 12.33 3.69 -10.51
C TYR A 90 13.32 3.94 -11.67
N ARG A 91 14.38 3.13 -11.82
CA ARG A 91 15.36 3.21 -12.93
C ARG A 91 15.06 2.26 -14.09
N ASP A 92 13.97 1.50 -14.02
CA ASP A 92 13.65 0.42 -14.95
C ASP A 92 12.90 0.86 -16.22
N ALA A 93 13.19 2.04 -16.73
CA ALA A 93 12.58 2.46 -18.00
C ALA A 93 12.83 1.44 -19.13
N ALA A 94 14.04 0.89 -19.21
CA ALA A 94 14.41 -0.12 -20.23
C ALA A 94 13.57 -1.40 -20.12
N PHE A 95 13.22 -1.84 -18.88
CA PHE A 95 12.32 -2.97 -18.66
C PHE A 95 10.93 -2.69 -19.24
N GLN A 96 10.32 -1.56 -18.87
CA GLN A 96 8.98 -1.21 -19.33
C GLN A 96 8.93 -1.04 -20.87
N ILE A 97 9.96 -0.43 -21.45
CA ILE A 97 10.09 -0.25 -22.90
C ILE A 97 10.19 -1.60 -23.62
N ALA A 98 11.06 -2.49 -23.16
CA ALA A 98 11.25 -3.81 -23.77
C ALA A 98 9.97 -4.66 -23.66
N ARG A 99 9.28 -4.61 -22.53
CA ARG A 99 7.99 -5.32 -22.35
C ARG A 99 6.90 -4.76 -23.28
N ALA A 100 6.83 -3.44 -23.46
CA ALA A 100 5.92 -2.84 -24.43
C ALA A 100 6.23 -3.29 -25.86
N ALA A 101 7.51 -3.34 -26.22
CA ALA A 101 7.95 -3.80 -27.53
C ALA A 101 7.56 -5.27 -27.80
N GLN A 102 7.60 -6.17 -26.80
CA GLN A 102 7.10 -7.56 -26.92
C GLN A 102 5.61 -7.62 -27.32
N LEU A 103 4.83 -6.60 -26.96
CA LEU A 103 3.41 -6.49 -27.31
C LEU A 103 3.17 -5.61 -28.56
N GLY A 104 4.23 -5.21 -29.28
CA GLY A 104 4.13 -4.33 -30.44
C GLY A 104 3.71 -2.89 -30.11
N GLN A 105 3.89 -2.46 -28.86
CA GLN A 105 3.50 -1.13 -28.37
C GLN A 105 4.73 -0.20 -28.29
N SER A 106 4.51 1.10 -28.54
CA SER A 106 5.51 2.15 -28.31
C SER A 106 5.03 3.06 -27.20
N ILE A 107 5.79 3.15 -26.11
CA ILE A 107 5.45 3.93 -24.90
C ILE A 107 6.26 5.23 -24.77
N ALA A 108 7.03 5.61 -25.78
CA ALA A 108 7.86 6.83 -25.74
C ALA A 108 7.00 8.08 -25.44
N ARG A 109 5.85 8.20 -26.11
CA ARG A 109 4.92 9.32 -25.91
C ARG A 109 4.36 9.31 -24.49
N ASP A 110 3.93 8.17 -23.99
CA ASP A 110 3.35 8.03 -22.64
C ASP A 110 4.35 8.46 -21.55
N MET A 111 5.60 8.02 -21.68
CA MET A 111 6.66 8.41 -20.74
C MET A 111 6.99 9.90 -20.84
N LEU A 112 6.95 10.50 -22.03
CA LEU A 112 7.18 11.95 -22.19
C LEU A 112 6.01 12.79 -21.65
N LEU A 113 4.76 12.32 -21.79
CA LEU A 113 3.60 12.93 -21.15
C LEU A 113 3.73 12.91 -19.60
N SER A 114 4.24 11.80 -19.05
CA SER A 114 4.53 11.68 -17.61
C SER A 114 5.61 12.69 -17.18
N PHE A 115 6.71 12.83 -17.92
CA PHE A 115 7.75 13.84 -17.65
C PHE A 115 7.23 15.27 -17.72
N ALA A 116 6.32 15.58 -18.67
CA ALA A 116 5.69 16.88 -18.83
C ALA A 116 4.56 17.14 -17.81
N SER A 117 4.22 16.18 -16.96
CA SER A 117 3.07 16.20 -16.05
C SER A 117 1.77 16.53 -16.78
N SER A 118 1.58 15.94 -17.96
CA SER A 118 0.37 16.12 -18.76
C SER A 118 -0.81 15.36 -18.15
N SER A 119 -2.00 15.98 -18.16
CA SER A 119 -3.25 15.28 -17.78
C SER A 119 -3.61 14.13 -18.72
N GLU A 120 -2.95 14.04 -19.88
CA GLU A 120 -3.06 12.94 -20.83
C GLU A 120 -2.07 11.78 -20.54
N ASP A 121 -1.23 11.90 -19.51
CA ASP A 121 -0.40 10.79 -19.05
C ASP A 121 -1.28 9.58 -18.72
N PRO A 122 -1.14 8.44 -19.42
CA PRO A 122 -2.06 7.33 -19.29
C PRO A 122 -1.99 6.64 -17.92
N ILE A 123 -0.89 6.79 -17.18
CA ILE A 123 -0.77 6.15 -15.86
C ILE A 123 -1.16 7.05 -14.71
N SER A 124 -0.63 8.27 -14.61
CA SER A 124 -0.87 9.15 -13.46
C SER A 124 -1.88 10.28 -13.73
N GLY A 125 -2.22 10.52 -14.99
CA GLY A 125 -3.04 11.68 -15.37
C GLY A 125 -2.39 13.00 -14.96
N GLY A 126 -1.06 13.09 -15.00
CA GLY A 126 -0.29 14.28 -14.69
C GLY A 126 -0.02 14.52 -13.19
N ARG A 127 -0.33 13.56 -12.32
CA ARG A 127 -0.16 13.72 -10.86
C ARG A 127 1.24 13.43 -10.38
N HIS A 128 1.93 12.52 -11.04
CA HIS A 128 3.30 12.18 -10.71
C HIS A 128 4.02 11.55 -11.88
N LYS A 129 5.36 11.68 -11.94
CA LYS A 129 6.20 10.92 -12.89
C LYS A 129 6.48 9.55 -12.28
N VAL A 130 5.86 8.52 -12.83
CA VAL A 130 6.06 7.12 -12.42
C VAL A 130 6.28 6.21 -13.63
N LEU A 131 6.93 5.07 -13.40
CA LEU A 131 6.86 3.93 -14.32
C LEU A 131 5.61 3.11 -13.95
N GLY A 132 4.90 2.64 -14.96
CA GLY A 132 3.72 1.83 -14.75
C GLY A 132 2.87 1.72 -16.02
N SER A 133 2.12 0.64 -16.13
CA SER A 133 1.13 0.42 -17.19
C SER A 133 0.26 -0.77 -16.84
N LYS A 134 -1.04 -0.58 -16.82
CA LYS A 134 -1.98 -1.67 -16.57
C LYS A 134 -1.94 -2.74 -17.67
N ALA A 135 -1.78 -2.30 -18.94
CA ALA A 135 -1.68 -3.20 -20.09
C ALA A 135 -0.41 -4.08 -20.04
N LEU A 136 0.65 -3.60 -19.40
CA LEU A 136 1.92 -4.31 -19.24
C LEU A 136 2.03 -5.07 -17.92
N ALA A 137 0.98 -5.14 -17.10
CA ALA A 137 0.99 -5.70 -15.75
C ALA A 137 2.09 -5.08 -14.86
N ILE A 138 2.27 -3.77 -14.95
CA ILE A 138 3.24 -2.98 -14.16
C ILE A 138 2.47 -1.98 -13.29
N PRO A 139 2.16 -2.30 -12.02
CA PRO A 139 1.66 -1.32 -11.07
C PRO A 139 2.70 -0.22 -10.84
N PRO A 140 2.30 1.06 -10.75
CA PRO A 140 3.25 2.13 -10.49
C PRO A 140 3.82 2.00 -9.07
N GLN A 141 5.11 2.33 -8.94
CA GLN A 141 5.80 2.34 -7.65
C GLN A 141 5.84 3.75 -7.07
N THR A 142 5.97 3.81 -5.74
CA THR A 142 6.23 5.05 -5.02
C THR A 142 7.72 5.41 -5.05
N SER A 143 8.08 6.60 -4.56
CA SER A 143 9.47 6.99 -4.33
C SER A 143 10.01 6.47 -3.00
N THR A 144 9.18 5.89 -2.14
CA THR A 144 9.63 5.29 -0.88
C THR A 144 10.43 4.03 -1.17
N ILE A 145 11.68 4.03 -0.70
CA ILE A 145 12.63 2.95 -0.99
C ILE A 145 12.09 1.60 -0.49
N ALA A 146 12.09 0.60 -1.38
CA ALA A 146 11.74 -0.79 -1.11
C ALA A 146 10.28 -1.05 -0.67
N SER A 147 9.42 -0.04 -0.58
CA SER A 147 8.03 -0.18 -0.09
C SER A 147 7.18 -1.14 -0.93
N HIS A 148 7.53 -1.35 -2.19
CA HIS A 148 6.85 -2.25 -3.12
C HIS A 148 7.22 -3.75 -2.92
N LEU A 149 8.26 -4.07 -2.16
CA LEU A 149 8.72 -5.45 -2.01
C LEU A 149 7.75 -6.32 -1.20
N PRO A 150 7.16 -5.86 -0.07
CA PRO A 150 6.16 -6.64 0.65
C PRO A 150 4.92 -6.96 -0.20
N LYS A 151 4.42 -6.01 -1.01
CA LYS A 151 3.27 -6.28 -1.90
C LYS A 151 3.61 -7.24 -3.04
N ALA A 152 4.87 -7.28 -3.51
CA ALA A 152 5.31 -8.27 -4.46
C ALA A 152 5.25 -9.70 -3.88
N VAL A 153 5.63 -9.86 -2.60
CA VAL A 153 5.44 -11.12 -1.87
C VAL A 153 3.95 -11.50 -1.83
N GLY A 154 3.08 -10.56 -1.49
CA GLY A 154 1.64 -10.78 -1.43
C GLY A 154 1.03 -11.18 -2.78
N ALA A 155 1.43 -10.51 -3.86
CA ALA A 155 0.98 -10.85 -5.21
C ALA A 155 1.43 -12.26 -5.61
N ALA A 156 2.70 -12.64 -5.33
CA ALA A 156 3.20 -13.97 -5.60
C ALA A 156 2.51 -15.06 -4.75
N TYR A 157 2.27 -14.78 -3.47
CA TYR A 157 1.53 -15.68 -2.57
C TYR A 157 0.12 -15.95 -3.08
N SER A 158 -0.56 -14.92 -3.56
CA SER A 158 -1.91 -15.01 -4.11
C SER A 158 -2.05 -15.96 -5.29
N LEU A 159 -0.98 -16.17 -6.08
CA LEU A 159 -0.97 -17.10 -7.22
C LEU A 159 -1.18 -18.57 -6.79
N GLY A 160 -0.73 -18.93 -5.60
CA GLY A 160 -1.00 -20.25 -5.01
C GLY A 160 -2.49 -20.43 -4.68
N LEU A 161 -3.07 -19.42 -4.02
CA LEU A 161 -4.47 -19.41 -3.59
C LEU A 161 -5.43 -19.31 -4.79
N ALA A 162 -5.07 -18.54 -5.80
CA ALA A 162 -5.90 -18.29 -6.99
C ALA A 162 -6.18 -19.55 -7.82
N ARG A 163 -5.37 -20.61 -7.69
CA ARG A 163 -5.63 -21.90 -8.38
C ARG A 163 -6.99 -22.51 -8.06
N ARG A 164 -7.52 -22.24 -6.87
CA ARG A 164 -8.81 -22.74 -6.38
C ARG A 164 -9.98 -21.82 -6.72
N ARG A 165 -9.71 -20.69 -7.42
CA ARG A 165 -10.73 -19.71 -7.81
C ARG A 165 -11.03 -19.80 -9.31
N PRO A 166 -12.28 -19.51 -9.72
CA PRO A 166 -12.62 -19.36 -11.14
C PRO A 166 -11.76 -18.31 -11.83
N PRO A 167 -11.42 -18.47 -13.12
CA PRO A 167 -10.56 -17.54 -13.86
C PRO A 167 -11.03 -16.07 -13.82
N GLU A 168 -12.34 -15.84 -13.85
CA GLU A 168 -12.96 -14.51 -13.82
C GLU A 168 -12.78 -13.75 -12.50
N HIS A 169 -12.39 -14.45 -11.43
CA HIS A 169 -12.15 -13.88 -10.10
C HIS A 169 -10.67 -13.65 -9.77
N ARG A 170 -9.80 -13.69 -10.79
CA ARG A 170 -8.37 -13.47 -10.63
C ARG A 170 -7.84 -12.58 -11.75
N SER A 171 -6.87 -11.73 -11.43
CA SER A 171 -6.26 -10.82 -12.40
C SER A 171 -5.02 -11.40 -13.09
N LEU A 172 -4.39 -12.39 -12.47
CA LEU A 172 -3.15 -13.01 -12.94
C LEU A 172 -3.35 -14.45 -13.40
N PRO A 173 -2.66 -14.89 -14.47
CA PRO A 173 -2.61 -16.30 -14.84
C PRO A 173 -2.02 -17.15 -13.70
N VAL A 174 -2.52 -18.38 -13.51
CA VAL A 174 -2.08 -19.26 -12.40
C VAL A 174 -0.63 -19.75 -12.54
N ASP A 175 -0.08 -19.70 -13.74
CA ASP A 175 1.30 -20.06 -14.06
C ASP A 175 2.22 -18.83 -14.19
N ALA A 176 1.70 -17.62 -13.91
CA ALA A 176 2.51 -16.42 -13.83
C ALA A 176 3.54 -16.50 -12.69
N LEU A 177 4.55 -15.68 -12.80
CA LEU A 177 5.41 -15.30 -11.70
C LEU A 177 5.23 -13.80 -11.40
N VAL A 178 5.72 -13.37 -10.26
CA VAL A 178 5.85 -11.96 -9.91
C VAL A 178 7.33 -11.59 -9.90
N MET A 179 7.68 -10.42 -10.43
CA MET A 179 9.02 -9.87 -10.35
C MET A 179 9.00 -8.57 -9.55
N ALA A 180 10.04 -8.33 -8.74
CA ALA A 180 10.26 -7.06 -8.07
C ALA A 180 11.73 -6.67 -8.18
N SER A 181 12.01 -5.48 -8.75
CA SER A 181 13.36 -4.95 -8.89
C SER A 181 13.64 -3.81 -7.91
N PHE A 182 14.90 -3.67 -7.52
CA PHE A 182 15.36 -2.67 -6.56
C PHE A 182 16.88 -2.51 -6.63
N GLY A 183 17.39 -1.39 -6.12
CA GLY A 183 18.83 -1.13 -6.06
C GLY A 183 19.52 -1.80 -4.87
N ASP A 184 20.84 -1.92 -4.94
CA ASP A 184 21.70 -2.50 -3.90
C ASP A 184 21.52 -1.84 -2.52
N ALA A 185 21.43 -0.52 -2.48
CA ALA A 185 21.20 0.20 -1.23
C ALA A 185 19.82 -0.10 -0.62
N SER A 186 18.80 -0.32 -1.47
CA SER A 186 17.45 -0.68 -1.04
C SER A 186 17.40 -2.04 -0.34
N ALA A 187 18.34 -2.95 -0.66
CA ALA A 187 18.43 -4.25 -0.01
C ALA A 187 18.64 -4.16 1.52
N ASN A 188 19.20 -3.05 2.00
CA ASN A 188 19.44 -2.84 3.44
C ASN A 188 18.22 -2.26 4.18
N HIS A 189 17.20 -1.80 3.46
CA HIS A 189 16.03 -1.20 4.07
C HIS A 189 15.23 -2.22 4.89
N SER A 190 14.71 -1.83 6.06
CA SER A 190 13.94 -2.74 6.94
C SER A 190 12.76 -3.39 6.21
N THR A 191 12.03 -2.63 5.41
CA THR A 191 10.90 -3.11 4.59
C THR A 191 11.35 -4.18 3.58
N ALA A 192 12.52 -4.00 2.95
CA ALA A 192 13.10 -5.02 2.07
C ALA A 192 13.46 -6.30 2.84
N GLN A 193 14.08 -6.14 4.02
CA GLN A 193 14.45 -7.28 4.86
C GLN A 193 13.22 -8.05 5.35
N GLY A 194 12.13 -7.36 5.70
CA GLY A 194 10.82 -7.97 6.00
C GLY A 194 10.29 -8.80 4.83
N ALA A 195 10.33 -8.24 3.60
CA ALA A 195 9.90 -8.95 2.39
C ALA A 195 10.75 -10.21 2.11
N PHE A 196 12.08 -10.12 2.23
CA PHE A 196 12.97 -11.28 2.03
C PHE A 196 12.77 -12.34 3.12
N ASN A 197 12.53 -11.94 4.37
CA ASN A 197 12.22 -12.84 5.46
C ASN A 197 10.90 -13.56 5.21
N THR A 198 9.86 -12.84 4.82
CA THR A 198 8.54 -13.41 4.50
C THR A 198 8.64 -14.40 3.33
N ALA A 199 9.39 -14.05 2.29
CA ALA A 199 9.61 -14.95 1.15
C ALA A 199 10.37 -16.23 1.56
N GLY A 200 11.46 -16.10 2.32
CA GLY A 200 12.24 -17.23 2.83
C GLY A 200 11.42 -18.13 3.76
N TRP A 201 10.70 -17.54 4.70
CA TRP A 201 9.81 -18.24 5.63
C TRP A 201 8.72 -19.04 4.89
N THR A 202 8.07 -18.41 3.91
CA THR A 202 7.06 -19.05 3.06
C THR A 202 7.64 -20.26 2.31
N ALA A 203 8.85 -20.11 1.76
CA ALA A 203 9.55 -21.20 1.06
C ALA A 203 9.90 -22.37 1.99
N PHE A 204 10.27 -22.09 3.25
CA PHE A 204 10.52 -23.13 4.27
C PHE A 204 9.26 -23.90 4.66
N GLN A 205 8.11 -23.23 4.67
CA GLN A 205 6.81 -23.88 4.89
C GLN A 205 6.31 -24.67 3.67
N SER A 206 7.08 -24.71 2.59
CA SER A 206 6.70 -25.34 1.32
C SER A 206 5.41 -24.75 0.69
N VAL A 207 5.08 -23.52 1.03
CA VAL A 207 3.99 -22.78 0.40
C VAL A 207 4.50 -22.22 -0.95
N PRO A 208 3.74 -22.39 -2.05
CA PRO A 208 4.14 -21.88 -3.35
C PRO A 208 4.29 -20.36 -3.36
N LEU A 209 5.46 -19.86 -3.76
CA LEU A 209 5.77 -18.44 -3.86
C LEU A 209 6.59 -18.16 -5.13
N PRO A 210 5.98 -18.04 -6.31
CA PRO A 210 6.69 -17.80 -7.56
C PRO A 210 7.10 -16.31 -7.69
N LEU A 211 8.16 -15.93 -6.98
CA LEU A 211 8.67 -14.57 -6.87
C LEU A 211 10.13 -14.49 -7.31
N LEU A 212 10.43 -13.56 -8.22
CA LEU A 212 11.78 -13.20 -8.63
C LEU A 212 12.13 -11.81 -8.11
N PHE A 213 13.04 -11.75 -7.15
CA PHE A 213 13.69 -10.51 -6.75
C PHE A 213 14.86 -10.20 -7.69
N VAL A 214 14.96 -8.96 -8.18
CA VAL A 214 16.05 -8.51 -9.05
C VAL A 214 16.75 -7.33 -8.39
N CYS A 215 17.99 -7.54 -7.96
CA CYS A 215 18.83 -6.51 -7.35
C CYS A 215 19.76 -5.90 -8.39
N GLU A 216 19.60 -4.62 -8.66
CA GLU A 216 20.44 -3.83 -9.56
C GLU A 216 21.56 -3.17 -8.76
N ASP A 217 22.71 -3.83 -8.71
CA ASP A 217 23.86 -3.40 -7.91
C ASP A 217 24.78 -2.48 -8.73
N ASN A 218 24.64 -1.19 -8.51
CA ASN A 218 25.52 -0.15 -9.07
C ASN A 218 26.56 0.35 -8.05
N GLY A 219 26.66 -0.26 -6.87
CA GLY A 219 27.65 0.02 -5.84
C GLY A 219 27.43 1.31 -5.04
N ILE A 220 26.28 2.01 -5.22
CA ILE A 220 26.06 3.28 -4.53
C ILE A 220 24.57 3.61 -4.30
N GLY A 221 24.22 3.92 -3.04
CA GLY A 221 22.92 4.45 -2.65
C GLY A 221 22.97 5.95 -2.44
N ILE A 222 22.32 6.73 -3.28
CA ILE A 222 22.41 8.20 -3.31
C ILE A 222 23.89 8.62 -3.48
N SER A 223 24.60 8.87 -2.38
CA SER A 223 26.01 9.21 -2.32
C SER A 223 26.86 8.24 -1.46
N THR A 224 26.20 7.27 -0.79
CA THR A 224 26.86 6.29 0.08
C THR A 224 27.22 5.04 -0.71
N LYS A 225 28.49 4.67 -0.71
CA LYS A 225 28.96 3.48 -1.42
C LYS A 225 28.48 2.21 -0.75
N THR A 226 27.95 1.26 -1.52
CA THR A 226 27.72 -0.11 -1.08
C THR A 226 29.06 -0.85 -1.04
N PRO A 227 29.45 -1.49 0.08
CA PRO A 227 30.70 -2.23 0.14
C PRO A 227 30.77 -3.33 -0.92
N ARG A 228 31.92 -3.46 -1.59
CA ARG A 228 32.11 -4.46 -2.63
C ARG A 228 31.84 -5.88 -2.10
N GLY A 229 31.00 -6.63 -2.81
CA GLY A 229 30.63 -8.00 -2.43
C GLY A 229 29.53 -8.07 -1.35
N TRP A 230 29.00 -6.95 -0.88
CA TRP A 230 27.96 -6.90 0.16
C TRP A 230 26.70 -7.68 -0.23
N ILE A 231 26.17 -7.46 -1.42
CA ILE A 231 24.96 -8.14 -1.89
C ILE A 231 25.17 -9.64 -2.02
N GLU A 232 26.28 -10.06 -2.63
CA GLU A 232 26.59 -11.49 -2.74
C GLU A 232 26.72 -12.15 -1.36
N ALA A 233 27.45 -11.55 -0.44
CA ALA A 233 27.62 -12.07 0.93
C ALA A 233 26.29 -12.16 1.68
N SER A 234 25.38 -11.21 1.46
CA SER A 234 24.08 -11.15 2.14
C SER A 234 23.05 -12.14 1.59
N PHE A 235 23.13 -12.51 0.29
CA PHE A 235 22.05 -13.25 -0.37
C PHE A 235 22.44 -14.60 -0.95
N ARG A 236 23.73 -14.88 -1.19
CA ARG A 236 24.17 -16.15 -1.80
C ARG A 236 23.74 -17.39 -1.03
N ALA A 237 23.75 -17.31 0.30
CA ALA A 237 23.35 -18.40 1.19
C ALA A 237 22.08 -18.08 1.99
N ARG A 238 21.27 -17.08 1.56
CA ARG A 238 20.08 -16.70 2.32
C ARG A 238 19.04 -17.81 2.27
N PRO A 239 18.54 -18.24 3.44
CA PRO A 239 17.57 -19.33 3.51
C PRO A 239 16.31 -19.06 2.68
N GLY A 240 15.89 -20.08 1.91
CA GLY A 240 14.66 -20.04 1.13
C GLY A 240 14.73 -19.28 -0.20
N LEU A 241 15.82 -18.57 -0.49
CA LEU A 241 16.01 -17.85 -1.76
C LEU A 241 17.08 -18.54 -2.62
N ARG A 242 16.75 -18.86 -3.87
CA ARG A 242 17.74 -19.32 -4.85
C ARG A 242 18.47 -18.12 -5.43
N TYR A 243 19.79 -18.08 -5.28
CA TYR A 243 20.64 -16.99 -5.77
C TYR A 243 21.13 -17.26 -7.19
N PHE A 244 20.98 -16.23 -8.06
CA PHE A 244 21.51 -16.13 -9.41
C PHE A 244 22.33 -14.85 -9.53
N ARG A 245 23.32 -14.82 -10.43
CA ARG A 245 24.13 -13.62 -10.69
C ARG A 245 24.44 -13.49 -12.17
N ALA A 246 24.38 -12.27 -12.69
CA ALA A 246 24.81 -11.93 -14.06
C ALA A 246 25.46 -10.54 -14.11
N ASP A 247 26.25 -10.29 -15.15
CA ASP A 247 26.72 -8.96 -15.48
C ASP A 247 25.62 -8.20 -16.24
N GLY A 248 24.93 -7.29 -15.58
CA GLY A 248 23.87 -6.47 -16.16
C GLY A 248 24.32 -5.52 -17.28
N LEU A 249 25.64 -5.43 -17.54
CA LEU A 249 26.20 -4.71 -18.69
C LEU A 249 26.21 -5.58 -19.96
N ASP A 250 26.14 -6.92 -19.80
CA ASP A 250 26.04 -7.89 -20.88
C ASP A 250 24.59 -8.37 -21.05
N ILE A 251 23.92 -7.90 -22.11
CA ILE A 251 22.50 -8.23 -22.36
C ILE A 251 22.29 -9.73 -22.65
N THR A 252 23.30 -10.44 -23.16
CA THR A 252 23.19 -11.86 -23.51
C THR A 252 23.32 -12.73 -22.28
N GLU A 253 24.27 -12.46 -21.39
CA GLU A 253 24.40 -13.10 -20.09
C GLU A 253 23.19 -12.79 -19.21
N THR A 254 22.78 -11.50 -19.13
CA THR A 254 21.60 -11.08 -18.38
C THR A 254 20.36 -11.84 -18.82
N TYR A 255 20.12 -11.98 -20.12
CA TYR A 255 18.98 -12.73 -20.63
C TYR A 255 19.04 -14.20 -20.23
N ALA A 256 20.17 -14.86 -20.47
CA ALA A 256 20.33 -16.29 -20.20
C ALA A 256 20.08 -16.61 -18.71
N VAL A 257 20.70 -15.84 -17.82
CA VAL A 257 20.54 -16.06 -16.35
C VAL A 257 19.15 -15.65 -15.88
N ALA A 258 18.55 -14.57 -16.41
CA ALA A 258 17.19 -14.18 -16.07
C ALA A 258 16.16 -15.23 -16.54
N ALA A 259 16.37 -15.83 -17.72
CA ALA A 259 15.53 -16.91 -18.23
C ALA A 259 15.63 -18.17 -17.36
N GLU A 260 16.86 -18.56 -16.93
CA GLU A 260 17.07 -19.66 -15.98
C GLU A 260 16.37 -19.40 -14.63
N ALA A 261 16.51 -18.18 -14.11
CA ALA A 261 15.88 -17.78 -12.85
C ALA A 261 14.35 -17.79 -12.97
N ALA A 262 13.80 -17.27 -14.07
CA ALA A 262 12.37 -17.29 -14.34
C ALA A 262 11.81 -18.71 -14.48
N ASP A 263 12.53 -19.61 -15.18
CA ASP A 263 12.15 -21.02 -15.28
C ASP A 263 12.17 -21.71 -13.90
N TYR A 264 13.21 -21.48 -13.10
CA TYR A 264 13.28 -21.99 -11.72
C TYR A 264 12.06 -21.52 -10.91
N VAL A 265 11.78 -20.21 -10.90
CA VAL A 265 10.66 -19.62 -10.15
C VAL A 265 9.33 -20.20 -10.61
N ARG A 266 9.12 -20.32 -11.90
CA ARG A 266 7.88 -20.79 -12.51
C ARG A 266 7.66 -22.28 -12.28
N SER A 267 8.70 -23.11 -12.54
CA SER A 267 8.61 -24.58 -12.44
C SER A 267 8.58 -25.04 -11.00
N ARG A 268 9.44 -24.49 -10.14
CA ARG A 268 9.55 -24.87 -8.74
C ARG A 268 8.58 -24.14 -7.81
N ARG A 269 8.01 -23.04 -8.27
CA ARG A 269 7.14 -22.15 -7.49
C ARG A 269 7.80 -21.71 -6.17
N LYS A 270 9.10 -21.44 -6.23
CA LYS A 270 9.92 -20.98 -5.11
C LYS A 270 10.56 -19.63 -5.44
N PRO A 271 10.82 -18.80 -4.45
CA PRO A 271 11.43 -17.50 -4.70
C PRO A 271 12.88 -17.61 -5.09
N ALA A 272 13.32 -16.68 -5.94
CA ALA A 272 14.72 -16.53 -6.35
C ALA A 272 15.17 -15.07 -6.22
N PHE A 273 16.49 -14.90 -6.16
CA PHE A 273 17.16 -13.60 -6.10
C PHE A 273 18.17 -13.53 -7.26
N LEU A 274 17.95 -12.62 -8.19
CA LEU A 274 18.84 -12.32 -9.30
C LEU A 274 19.65 -11.06 -8.96
N HIS A 275 20.95 -11.21 -8.85
CA HIS A 275 21.89 -10.12 -8.61
C HIS A 275 22.51 -9.69 -9.94
N LEU A 276 22.22 -8.46 -10.36
CA LEU A 276 22.75 -7.84 -11.57
C LEU A 276 23.75 -6.75 -11.20
N ARG A 277 24.97 -6.85 -11.74
CA ARG A 277 25.90 -5.73 -11.73
C ARG A 277 25.40 -4.67 -12.72
N THR A 278 25.30 -3.43 -12.28
CA THR A 278 24.92 -2.28 -13.11
C THR A 278 25.89 -1.11 -12.87
N VAL A 279 25.68 0.02 -13.54
CA VAL A 279 26.40 1.28 -13.30
C VAL A 279 25.40 2.42 -13.21
N ARG A 280 25.83 3.55 -12.64
CA ARG A 280 25.00 4.76 -12.59
C ARG A 280 25.69 5.90 -13.32
N LEU A 281 25.34 6.13 -14.57
CA LEU A 281 26.04 7.08 -15.44
C LEU A 281 25.74 8.55 -15.13
N TYR A 282 24.58 8.83 -14.51
CA TYR A 282 24.17 10.18 -14.13
C TYR A 282 24.11 10.30 -12.59
N GLY A 283 23.81 11.50 -12.08
CA GLY A 283 23.53 11.69 -10.65
C GLY A 283 22.31 10.91 -10.19
N HIS A 284 22.11 10.87 -8.87
CA HIS A 284 21.00 10.11 -8.27
C HIS A 284 19.65 10.57 -8.81
N ALA A 285 19.36 11.86 -8.73
CA ALA A 285 18.10 12.47 -9.22
C ALA A 285 18.28 13.98 -9.40
N GLY A 286 17.44 14.60 -10.21
CA GLY A 286 17.38 16.05 -10.37
C GLY A 286 18.73 16.67 -10.75
N ALA A 287 19.18 17.62 -9.95
CA ALA A 287 20.42 18.37 -10.14
C ALA A 287 21.64 17.75 -9.46
N ASP A 288 21.55 16.51 -8.97
CA ASP A 288 22.66 15.82 -8.30
C ASP A 288 23.88 15.66 -9.21
N LEU A 289 25.06 16.00 -8.67
CA LEU A 289 26.36 15.95 -9.37
C LEU A 289 27.25 14.87 -8.75
N PRO A 290 27.51 13.75 -9.45
CA PRO A 290 28.35 12.67 -8.92
C PRO A 290 29.75 13.11 -8.46
N THR A 291 30.32 14.13 -9.08
CA THR A 291 31.66 14.66 -8.76
C THR A 291 31.74 15.34 -7.39
N THR A 292 30.63 15.49 -6.67
CA THR A 292 30.62 15.99 -5.29
C THR A 292 30.93 14.90 -4.25
N TYR A 293 30.82 13.63 -4.62
CA TYR A 293 31.03 12.46 -3.73
C TYR A 293 31.79 11.29 -4.39
N LEU A 294 32.05 11.33 -5.69
CA LEU A 294 32.92 10.39 -6.41
C LEU A 294 34.14 11.13 -6.98
N SER A 295 35.27 10.45 -7.03
CA SER A 295 36.44 10.98 -7.72
C SER A 295 36.21 11.00 -9.23
N ARG A 296 37.04 11.75 -9.93
CA ARG A 296 36.97 11.81 -11.41
C ARG A 296 37.26 10.44 -12.03
N GLU A 297 38.22 9.71 -11.48
CA GLU A 297 38.60 8.38 -11.95
C GLU A 297 37.45 7.38 -11.77
N GLU A 298 36.70 7.46 -10.65
CA GLU A 298 35.51 6.63 -10.42
C GLU A 298 34.41 6.93 -11.44
N VAL A 299 34.17 8.21 -11.69
CA VAL A 299 33.17 8.64 -12.69
C VAL A 299 33.55 8.19 -14.10
N GLU A 300 34.83 8.31 -14.50
CA GLU A 300 35.33 7.86 -15.80
C GLU A 300 35.31 6.34 -15.92
N ALA A 301 35.53 5.60 -14.83
CA ALA A 301 35.40 4.14 -14.80
C ALA A 301 33.94 3.68 -15.03
N GLU A 302 32.94 4.38 -14.47
CA GLU A 302 31.54 4.13 -14.73
C GLU A 302 31.18 4.40 -16.21
N GLU A 303 31.69 5.52 -16.77
CA GLU A 303 31.50 5.84 -18.20
C GLU A 303 32.11 4.81 -19.14
N ALA A 304 33.26 4.25 -18.77
CA ALA A 304 33.92 3.21 -19.55
C ALA A 304 33.10 1.89 -19.58
N ASN A 305 32.27 1.68 -18.59
CA ASN A 305 31.36 0.54 -18.44
C ASN A 305 29.91 0.86 -18.89
N ASP A 306 29.72 1.81 -19.80
CA ASP A 306 28.40 2.12 -20.35
C ASP A 306 27.76 0.87 -21.00
N PRO A 307 26.56 0.42 -20.56
CA PRO A 307 25.89 -0.78 -21.09
C PRO A 307 25.67 -0.73 -22.59
N LEU A 308 25.48 0.47 -23.19
CA LEU A 308 25.30 0.60 -24.63
C LEU A 308 26.58 0.29 -25.40
N LEU A 309 27.76 0.64 -24.86
CA LEU A 309 29.05 0.28 -25.46
C LEU A 309 29.26 -1.24 -25.45
N HIS A 310 28.93 -1.90 -24.33
CA HIS A 310 28.97 -3.37 -24.24
C HIS A 310 27.99 -4.01 -25.24
N SER A 311 26.78 -3.45 -25.40
CA SER A 311 25.79 -3.97 -26.35
C SER A 311 26.27 -3.82 -27.80
N VAL A 312 26.90 -2.69 -28.15
CA VAL A 312 27.50 -2.51 -29.50
C VAL A 312 28.57 -3.58 -29.78
N ARG A 313 29.46 -3.83 -28.83
CA ARG A 313 30.47 -4.89 -28.92
C ARG A 313 29.82 -6.26 -29.15
N LEU A 314 28.88 -6.64 -28.29
CA LEU A 314 28.20 -7.93 -28.38
C LEU A 314 27.50 -8.15 -29.71
N MET A 315 26.85 -7.10 -30.27
CA MET A 315 26.19 -7.17 -31.57
C MET A 315 27.20 -7.29 -32.73
N ALA A 316 28.32 -6.61 -32.64
CA ALA A 316 29.39 -6.73 -33.64
C ALA A 316 30.00 -8.14 -33.56
N ASP A 317 30.30 -8.69 -32.41
CA ASP A 317 30.83 -10.04 -32.19
C ASP A 317 29.86 -11.12 -32.70
N ALA A 318 28.55 -10.89 -32.56
CA ALA A 318 27.49 -11.78 -33.04
C ALA A 318 27.17 -11.60 -34.53
N GLY A 319 27.74 -10.61 -35.21
CA GLY A 319 27.39 -10.24 -36.59
C GLY A 319 25.95 -9.72 -36.75
N ALA A 320 25.35 -9.25 -35.67
CA ALA A 320 23.96 -8.74 -35.65
C ALA A 320 23.85 -7.30 -36.17
N LEU A 321 24.81 -6.43 -35.85
CA LEU A 321 24.94 -5.06 -36.31
C LEU A 321 26.43 -4.68 -36.38
N THR A 322 26.78 -3.84 -37.34
CA THR A 322 28.05 -3.10 -37.32
C THR A 322 27.95 -1.93 -36.33
N PRO A 323 29.08 -1.43 -35.80
CA PRO A 323 29.09 -0.24 -34.96
C PRO A 323 28.47 1.00 -35.62
N ASP A 324 28.59 1.16 -36.96
CA ASP A 324 27.96 2.27 -37.68
C ASP A 324 26.44 2.16 -37.71
N GLU A 325 25.89 0.96 -37.93
CA GLU A 325 24.45 0.71 -37.87
C GLU A 325 23.92 0.93 -36.46
N ALA A 326 24.65 0.50 -35.41
CA ALA A 326 24.29 0.77 -34.02
C ALA A 326 24.27 2.27 -33.73
N LEU A 327 25.25 3.01 -34.22
CA LEU A 327 25.29 4.46 -34.09
C LEU A 327 24.11 5.14 -34.78
N ALA A 328 23.75 4.69 -36.01
CA ALA A 328 22.59 5.19 -36.72
C ALA A 328 21.29 4.98 -35.90
N ILE A 329 21.07 3.78 -35.36
CA ILE A 329 19.93 3.47 -34.51
C ILE A 329 19.87 4.42 -33.28
N TYR A 330 21.01 4.65 -32.63
CA TYR A 330 21.10 5.54 -31.47
C TYR A 330 20.68 6.97 -31.81
N LEU A 331 21.22 7.54 -32.88
CA LEU A 331 20.94 8.91 -33.31
C LEU A 331 19.48 9.07 -33.77
N GLU A 332 18.97 8.16 -34.60
CA GLU A 332 17.58 8.15 -35.09
C GLU A 332 16.60 8.09 -33.91
N THR A 333 16.92 7.26 -32.87
CA THR A 333 16.09 7.13 -31.70
C THR A 333 16.03 8.45 -30.92
N GLN A 334 17.17 9.14 -30.76
CA GLN A 334 17.21 10.44 -30.09
C GLN A 334 16.38 11.50 -30.82
N GLU A 335 16.54 11.60 -32.16
CA GLU A 335 15.76 12.56 -32.96
C GLU A 335 14.26 12.29 -32.85
N ARG A 336 13.86 11.02 -32.86
CA ARG A 336 12.46 10.64 -32.70
C ARG A 336 11.93 11.05 -31.31
N VAL A 337 12.68 10.80 -30.24
CA VAL A 337 12.30 11.18 -28.89
C VAL A 337 12.19 12.70 -28.74
N ASP A 338 13.12 13.46 -29.32
CA ASP A 338 13.09 14.92 -29.26
C ASP A 338 11.87 15.51 -29.97
N ARG A 339 11.48 14.94 -31.13
CA ARG A 339 10.24 15.34 -31.82
C ARG A 339 8.98 15.06 -30.98
N VAL A 340 8.88 13.87 -30.36
CA VAL A 340 7.74 13.52 -29.51
C VAL A 340 7.72 14.37 -28.23
N ALA A 341 8.87 14.73 -27.68
CA ALA A 341 8.95 15.59 -26.52
C ALA A 341 8.45 17.01 -26.81
N ALA A 342 8.78 17.56 -27.99
CA ALA A 342 8.29 18.87 -28.42
C ALA A 342 6.74 18.91 -28.52
N GLU A 343 6.10 17.79 -28.86
CA GLU A 343 4.64 17.64 -28.81
C GLU A 343 4.14 17.50 -27.37
N ALA A 344 4.75 16.61 -26.58
CA ALA A 344 4.30 16.30 -25.23
C ALA A 344 4.25 17.52 -24.30
N VAL A 345 5.20 18.45 -24.41
CA VAL A 345 5.25 19.65 -23.57
C VAL A 345 4.10 20.64 -23.86
N THR A 346 3.43 20.51 -25.00
CA THR A 346 2.27 21.36 -25.37
C THR A 346 0.94 20.81 -24.85
N ARG A 347 0.95 19.58 -24.32
CA ARG A 347 -0.29 18.92 -23.86
C ARG A 347 -0.82 19.51 -22.54
N PRO A 348 -2.13 19.41 -22.30
CA PRO A 348 -2.76 20.02 -21.11
C PRO A 348 -2.22 19.41 -19.80
N ARG A 349 -2.30 20.21 -18.74
CA ARG A 349 -1.96 19.83 -17.36
C ARG A 349 -3.17 19.98 -16.45
N LEU A 350 -3.16 19.37 -15.27
CA LEU A 350 -4.17 19.57 -14.24
C LEU A 350 -4.18 21.04 -13.80
N LYS A 351 -5.37 21.62 -13.57
CA LYS A 351 -5.53 23.04 -13.26
C LYS A 351 -6.29 23.32 -11.98
N THR A 352 -7.21 22.43 -11.57
CA THR A 352 -8.06 22.66 -10.41
C THR A 352 -7.82 21.64 -9.31
N ALA A 353 -8.17 21.98 -8.08
CA ALA A 353 -8.12 21.04 -6.97
C ALA A 353 -9.00 19.81 -7.25
N ALA A 354 -10.17 20.00 -7.86
CA ALA A 354 -11.06 18.91 -8.24
C ALA A 354 -10.38 17.93 -9.22
N ASP A 355 -9.67 18.45 -10.25
CA ASP A 355 -8.93 17.59 -11.19
C ASP A 355 -7.84 16.77 -10.48
N VAL A 356 -7.10 17.41 -9.57
CA VAL A 356 -6.03 16.74 -8.81
C VAL A 356 -6.61 15.67 -7.90
N MET A 357 -7.69 15.94 -7.19
CA MET A 357 -8.32 15.06 -6.21
C MET A 357 -9.15 13.93 -6.83
N ALA A 358 -9.53 14.02 -8.10
CA ALA A 358 -10.49 13.13 -8.74
C ALA A 358 -10.17 11.62 -8.60
N SER A 359 -8.89 11.23 -8.49
CA SER A 359 -8.47 9.84 -8.36
C SER A 359 -8.23 9.36 -6.92
N LEU A 360 -8.39 10.22 -5.91
CA LEU A 360 -8.32 9.82 -4.49
C LEU A 360 -9.43 8.83 -4.15
N ILE A 361 -10.60 8.99 -4.76
CA ILE A 361 -11.71 8.06 -4.64
C ILE A 361 -11.81 7.31 -5.97
N PRO A 362 -11.42 6.03 -6.01
CA PRO A 362 -11.48 5.24 -7.23
C PRO A 362 -12.92 5.11 -7.74
N PRO A 363 -13.12 4.94 -9.05
CA PRO A 363 -14.45 4.67 -9.57
C PRO A 363 -14.96 3.31 -9.06
N PRO A 364 -16.26 3.19 -8.75
CA PRO A 364 -16.86 1.92 -8.36
C PRO A 364 -16.60 0.85 -9.40
N ARG A 365 -16.36 -0.38 -8.96
CA ARG A 365 -16.23 -1.53 -9.86
C ARG A 365 -17.51 -2.37 -9.84
N PRO A 366 -18.02 -2.76 -11.01
CA PRO A 366 -19.11 -3.72 -11.06
C PRO A 366 -18.72 -5.01 -10.33
N CYS A 367 -19.49 -5.40 -9.35
CA CYS A 367 -19.34 -6.65 -8.63
C CYS A 367 -20.55 -7.54 -8.88
N ALA A 368 -20.32 -8.83 -9.06
CA ALA A 368 -21.42 -9.77 -9.13
C ALA A 368 -22.26 -9.70 -7.85
N PRO A 369 -23.60 -9.65 -7.96
CA PRO A 369 -24.46 -9.73 -6.80
C PRO A 369 -24.15 -11.02 -6.01
N THR A 370 -24.01 -10.90 -4.70
CA THR A 370 -23.87 -12.08 -3.85
C THR A 370 -25.24 -12.45 -3.28
N ASN A 371 -25.68 -13.65 -3.56
CA ASN A 371 -26.97 -14.17 -3.01
C ASN A 371 -26.90 -14.47 -1.51
N GLY A 372 -25.78 -14.10 -0.87
CA GLY A 372 -25.50 -14.47 0.51
C GLY A 372 -25.31 -15.99 0.69
N PRO A 373 -24.84 -16.43 1.86
CA PRO A 373 -24.67 -17.85 2.13
C PRO A 373 -26.03 -18.56 2.26
N SER A 374 -26.12 -19.78 1.75
CA SER A 374 -27.30 -20.62 1.94
C SER A 374 -27.53 -20.92 3.43
N SER A 375 -28.79 -21.19 3.80
CA SER A 375 -29.12 -21.57 5.19
C SER A 375 -28.35 -22.81 5.64
N GLY A 376 -28.11 -23.78 4.73
CA GLY A 376 -27.32 -24.97 5.02
C GLY A 376 -25.84 -24.66 5.28
N ALA A 377 -25.22 -23.78 4.48
CA ALA A 377 -23.85 -23.36 4.69
C ALA A 377 -23.69 -22.62 6.02
N ARG A 378 -24.65 -21.77 6.38
CA ARG A 378 -24.66 -21.10 7.71
C ARG A 378 -24.83 -22.11 8.84
N ALA A 379 -25.75 -23.05 8.70
CA ALA A 379 -25.96 -24.09 9.71
C ALA A 379 -24.69 -24.91 9.97
N ALA A 380 -23.98 -25.27 8.93
CA ALA A 380 -22.71 -25.99 9.00
C ALA A 380 -21.59 -25.14 9.67
N ALA A 381 -21.48 -23.86 9.31
CA ALA A 381 -20.42 -22.99 9.83
C ALA A 381 -20.65 -22.54 11.29
N PHE A 382 -21.89 -22.23 11.65
CA PHE A 382 -22.20 -21.69 12.98
C PHE A 382 -22.56 -22.76 14.01
N GLY A 383 -23.20 -23.87 13.60
CA GLY A 383 -23.63 -24.92 14.52
C GLY A 383 -24.49 -24.39 15.67
N ALA A 384 -24.06 -24.60 16.89
CA ALA A 384 -24.76 -24.14 18.10
C ALA A 384 -24.83 -22.61 18.22
N ASP A 385 -23.94 -21.86 17.60
CA ASP A 385 -23.93 -20.40 17.66
C ASP A 385 -25.18 -19.78 17.05
N LEU A 386 -25.87 -20.47 16.09
CA LEU A 386 -27.13 -19.96 15.51
C LEU A 386 -28.22 -19.70 16.57
N LYS A 387 -28.33 -20.56 17.56
CA LYS A 387 -29.29 -20.36 18.68
C LYS A 387 -28.86 -19.20 19.56
N ALA A 388 -27.56 -19.05 19.81
CA ALA A 388 -27.01 -17.99 20.65
C ALA A 388 -27.15 -16.59 20.01
N MET A 389 -27.38 -16.49 18.68
CA MET A 389 -27.59 -15.19 17.99
C MET A 389 -28.89 -14.49 18.42
N ALA A 390 -29.86 -15.20 18.96
CA ALA A 390 -31.09 -14.62 19.48
C ALA A 390 -30.88 -13.94 20.86
N GLU A 391 -29.80 -14.25 21.53
CA GLU A 391 -29.47 -13.73 22.85
C GLU A 391 -28.44 -12.58 22.75
N PRO A 392 -28.48 -11.59 23.67
CA PRO A 392 -27.48 -10.54 23.73
C PRO A 392 -26.06 -11.09 23.96
N GLN A 393 -25.09 -10.58 23.23
CA GLN A 393 -23.69 -11.02 23.24
C GLN A 393 -22.72 -9.82 23.29
N PRO A 394 -21.48 -10.03 23.77
CA PRO A 394 -20.46 -9.01 23.75
C PRO A 394 -19.95 -8.73 22.32
N MET A 395 -19.33 -7.56 22.12
CA MET A 395 -18.87 -7.06 20.81
C MET A 395 -17.97 -8.04 20.08
N SER A 396 -16.97 -8.62 20.77
CA SER A 396 -16.02 -9.56 20.14
C SER A 396 -16.71 -10.75 19.45
N ARG A 397 -17.78 -11.25 20.04
CA ARG A 397 -18.54 -12.37 19.48
C ARG A 397 -19.35 -11.94 18.25
N LEU A 398 -19.95 -10.74 18.29
CA LEU A 398 -20.73 -10.22 17.16
C LEU A 398 -19.85 -9.90 15.95
N ILE A 399 -18.64 -9.40 16.16
CA ILE A 399 -17.64 -9.22 15.10
C ILE A 399 -17.23 -10.58 14.51
N ASN A 400 -16.98 -11.59 15.34
CA ASN A 400 -16.69 -12.96 14.86
C ASN A 400 -17.79 -13.52 13.96
N TRP A 401 -19.04 -13.34 14.35
CA TRP A 401 -20.17 -13.79 13.56
C TRP A 401 -20.33 -13.01 12.26
N ALA A 402 -20.07 -11.69 12.28
CA ALA A 402 -20.07 -10.87 11.07
C ALA A 402 -18.98 -11.31 10.10
N LEU A 403 -17.73 -11.54 10.59
CA LEU A 403 -16.65 -12.11 9.79
C LEU A 403 -17.02 -13.46 9.20
N THR A 404 -17.67 -14.34 9.98
CA THR A 404 -18.12 -15.65 9.50
C THR A 404 -19.15 -15.52 8.36
N ASP A 405 -20.18 -14.69 8.52
CA ASP A 405 -21.18 -14.45 7.46
C ASP A 405 -20.54 -13.82 6.21
N LEU A 406 -19.64 -12.85 6.38
CA LEU A 406 -18.92 -12.20 5.29
C LEU A 406 -18.02 -13.19 4.52
N MET A 407 -17.26 -14.03 5.23
CA MET A 407 -16.40 -15.04 4.59
C MET A 407 -17.19 -16.15 3.91
N LEU A 408 -18.41 -16.45 4.35
CA LEU A 408 -19.34 -17.36 3.66
C LEU A 408 -19.89 -16.72 2.38
N ALA A 409 -20.22 -15.42 2.44
CA ALA A 409 -20.80 -14.68 1.30
C ALA A 409 -19.75 -14.34 0.23
N HIS A 410 -18.51 -14.13 0.65
CA HIS A 410 -17.42 -13.60 -0.17
C HIS A 410 -16.20 -14.53 -0.15
N PRO A 411 -16.11 -15.47 -1.10
CA PRO A 411 -14.97 -16.42 -1.15
C PRO A 411 -13.62 -15.73 -1.44
N GLU A 412 -13.61 -14.50 -1.91
CA GLU A 412 -12.42 -13.68 -2.12
C GLU A 412 -11.83 -13.10 -0.84
N ILE A 413 -12.56 -13.08 0.27
CA ILE A 413 -12.03 -12.57 1.53
C ILE A 413 -10.92 -13.49 2.07
N VAL A 414 -9.78 -12.89 2.40
CA VAL A 414 -8.66 -13.54 3.10
C VAL A 414 -8.33 -12.70 4.33
N LEU A 415 -8.41 -13.32 5.52
CA LEU A 415 -8.04 -12.72 6.78
C LEU A 415 -6.60 -13.10 7.11
N MET A 416 -5.79 -12.15 7.56
CA MET A 416 -4.38 -12.36 7.88
C MET A 416 -3.91 -11.48 9.02
N GLY A 417 -2.94 -11.95 9.77
CA GLY A 417 -2.37 -11.22 10.90
C GLY A 417 -1.69 -12.16 11.89
N GLU A 418 -1.30 -11.62 13.01
CA GLU A 418 -0.66 -12.36 14.09
C GLU A 418 -1.72 -13.10 14.91
N ASP A 419 -1.50 -14.39 15.18
CA ASP A 419 -2.37 -15.22 16.02
C ASP A 419 -3.84 -15.32 15.55
N VAL A 420 -4.19 -14.87 14.35
CA VAL A 420 -5.57 -14.85 13.84
C VAL A 420 -6.13 -16.24 13.50
N GLY A 421 -5.25 -17.21 13.31
CA GLY A 421 -5.59 -18.57 12.92
C GLY A 421 -6.07 -19.44 14.08
N ARG A 422 -5.27 -20.44 14.46
CA ARG A 422 -5.67 -21.44 15.47
C ARG A 422 -5.99 -20.84 16.83
N LYS A 423 -5.23 -19.82 17.28
CA LYS A 423 -5.46 -19.13 18.55
C LYS A 423 -6.76 -18.31 18.52
N GLY A 424 -7.12 -17.75 17.38
CA GLY A 424 -8.35 -16.97 17.20
C GLY A 424 -8.22 -15.51 17.61
N GLY A 425 -7.01 -14.93 17.48
CA GLY A 425 -6.69 -13.57 17.91
C GLY A 425 -6.50 -13.45 19.41
N VAL A 426 -5.92 -12.33 19.85
CA VAL A 426 -5.63 -12.10 21.28
C VAL A 426 -6.90 -12.05 22.11
N TYR A 427 -7.98 -11.53 21.54
CA TYR A 427 -9.29 -11.34 22.22
C TYR A 427 -10.38 -12.26 21.69
N GLY A 428 -10.03 -13.30 20.94
CA GLY A 428 -10.98 -14.31 20.46
C GLY A 428 -11.87 -13.84 19.30
N VAL A 429 -11.59 -12.68 18.69
CA VAL A 429 -12.42 -12.13 17.61
C VAL A 429 -12.40 -13.01 16.37
N THR A 430 -11.28 -13.68 16.08
CA THR A 430 -11.15 -14.59 14.92
C THR A 430 -11.26 -16.07 15.31
N GLN A 431 -11.74 -16.36 16.52
CA GLN A 431 -11.85 -17.73 17.04
C GLN A 431 -12.62 -18.65 16.07
N LYS A 432 -12.08 -19.84 15.81
CA LYS A 432 -12.65 -20.86 14.94
C LYS A 432 -12.74 -20.49 13.44
N LEU A 433 -12.34 -19.29 13.00
CA LEU A 433 -12.41 -18.94 11.58
C LEU A 433 -11.49 -19.83 10.75
N GLN A 434 -10.26 -20.10 11.18
CA GLN A 434 -9.35 -20.99 10.45
C GLN A 434 -9.88 -22.42 10.37
N THR A 435 -10.53 -22.91 11.42
CA THR A 435 -11.18 -24.24 11.40
C THR A 435 -12.34 -24.31 10.39
N ARG A 436 -13.08 -23.21 10.22
CA ARG A 436 -14.21 -23.11 9.30
C ARG A 436 -13.80 -22.94 7.85
N PHE A 437 -12.79 -22.12 7.60
CA PHE A 437 -12.43 -21.65 6.26
C PHE A 437 -11.07 -22.13 5.76
N GLY A 438 -10.27 -22.74 6.61
CA GLY A 438 -8.92 -23.25 6.28
C GLY A 438 -7.83 -22.19 6.40
N CYS A 439 -6.57 -22.67 6.43
CA CYS A 439 -5.37 -21.83 6.51
C CYS A 439 -5.10 -21.03 5.22
N ASP A 440 -5.75 -21.35 4.13
CA ASP A 440 -5.68 -20.59 2.88
C ASP A 440 -6.46 -19.28 2.94
N ARG A 441 -7.43 -19.17 3.85
CA ARG A 441 -8.30 -18.01 4.01
C ARG A 441 -8.16 -17.29 5.35
N VAL A 442 -7.51 -17.93 6.34
CA VAL A 442 -7.18 -17.34 7.63
C VAL A 442 -5.71 -17.67 7.90
N ILE A 443 -4.85 -16.69 7.71
CA ILE A 443 -3.40 -16.87 7.60
C ILE A 443 -2.73 -16.27 8.83
N ASP A 444 -2.04 -17.10 9.61
CA ASP A 444 -1.08 -16.62 10.60
C ASP A 444 0.19 -16.13 9.87
N THR A 445 0.57 -14.88 10.11
CA THR A 445 1.72 -14.23 9.47
C THR A 445 2.95 -14.22 10.36
N LEU A 446 4.06 -13.72 9.84
CA LEU A 446 5.19 -13.29 10.65
C LEU A 446 4.78 -12.07 11.51
N LEU A 447 5.49 -11.89 12.63
CA LEU A 447 5.39 -10.69 13.48
C LEU A 447 6.12 -9.52 12.80
N ASP A 448 5.47 -8.95 11.81
CA ASP A 448 5.95 -7.79 11.06
C ASP A 448 4.76 -7.13 10.34
N GLU A 449 4.29 -6.01 10.85
CA GLU A 449 3.08 -5.34 10.38
C GLU A 449 3.23 -4.81 8.94
N GLN A 450 4.46 -4.46 8.52
CA GLN A 450 4.74 -4.10 7.12
C GLN A 450 4.49 -5.30 6.18
N SER A 451 4.94 -6.49 6.59
CA SER A 451 4.72 -7.73 5.83
C SER A 451 3.25 -8.13 5.80
N ILE A 452 2.53 -7.96 6.91
CA ILE A 452 1.07 -8.22 6.98
C ILE A 452 0.34 -7.36 5.96
N LEU A 453 0.59 -6.06 5.95
CA LEU A 453 -0.06 -5.13 5.00
C LEU A 453 0.39 -5.37 3.58
N GLY A 454 1.68 -5.57 3.35
CA GLY A 454 2.21 -5.90 2.03
C GLY A 454 1.58 -7.15 1.44
N LEU A 455 1.40 -8.20 2.27
CA LEU A 455 0.71 -9.43 1.87
C LEU A 455 -0.72 -9.11 1.39
N GLY A 456 -1.47 -8.32 2.15
CA GLY A 456 -2.82 -7.88 1.79
C GLY A 456 -2.86 -7.05 0.51
N ILE A 457 -2.03 -6.01 0.40
CA ILE A 457 -1.93 -5.14 -0.79
C ILE A 457 -1.64 -5.98 -2.04
N GLY A 458 -0.67 -6.88 -1.95
CA GLY A 458 -0.31 -7.76 -3.07
C GLY A 458 -1.43 -8.71 -3.48
N MET A 459 -2.17 -9.28 -2.53
CA MET A 459 -3.33 -10.13 -2.80
C MET A 459 -4.45 -9.37 -3.49
N ALA A 460 -4.69 -8.09 -3.11
CA ALA A 460 -5.70 -7.25 -3.75
C ALA A 460 -5.43 -7.05 -5.25
N HIS A 461 -4.17 -6.98 -5.67
CA HIS A 461 -3.80 -6.92 -7.10
C HIS A 461 -4.25 -8.16 -7.89
N ASN A 462 -4.45 -9.29 -7.24
CA ASN A 462 -4.93 -10.53 -7.89
C ASN A 462 -6.41 -10.82 -7.61
N GLY A 463 -7.20 -9.81 -7.22
CA GLY A 463 -8.64 -9.90 -7.07
C GLY A 463 -9.12 -10.53 -5.76
N PHE A 464 -8.27 -10.64 -4.73
CA PHE A 464 -8.68 -10.96 -3.37
C PHE A 464 -9.16 -9.71 -2.64
N LEU A 465 -9.96 -9.91 -1.60
CA LEU A 465 -10.35 -8.86 -0.65
C LEU A 465 -9.69 -9.15 0.70
N PRO A 466 -8.53 -8.57 0.97
CA PRO A 466 -7.81 -8.80 2.21
C PRO A 466 -8.47 -8.10 3.39
N ILE A 467 -8.48 -8.79 4.53
CA ILE A 467 -8.82 -8.24 5.85
C ILE A 467 -7.60 -8.47 6.75
N PRO A 468 -6.54 -7.67 6.62
CA PRO A 468 -5.41 -7.74 7.53
C PRO A 468 -5.80 -7.24 8.93
N GLU A 469 -5.13 -7.78 9.95
CA GLU A 469 -5.27 -7.36 11.35
C GLU A 469 -3.93 -6.89 11.89
N ILE A 470 -3.90 -5.67 12.44
CA ILE A 470 -2.84 -5.19 13.32
C ILE A 470 -3.33 -5.39 14.75
N GLN A 471 -2.56 -6.12 15.54
CA GLN A 471 -2.97 -6.62 16.83
C GLN A 471 -3.28 -5.51 17.85
N PHE A 472 -2.49 -4.42 17.84
CA PHE A 472 -2.69 -3.24 18.67
C PHE A 472 -2.37 -1.96 17.90
N LEU A 473 -3.14 -0.91 18.12
CA LEU A 473 -2.97 0.39 17.45
C LEU A 473 -1.55 0.95 17.62
N ALA A 474 -0.91 0.73 18.77
CA ALA A 474 0.47 1.16 19.02
C ALA A 474 1.49 0.57 18.02
N TYR A 475 1.21 -0.58 17.42
CA TYR A 475 2.11 -1.23 16.47
C TYR A 475 1.90 -0.75 15.02
N LEU A 476 0.87 0.07 14.79
CA LEU A 476 0.57 0.68 13.51
C LEU A 476 1.76 1.43 12.91
N HIS A 477 2.55 2.08 13.74
CA HIS A 477 3.65 2.93 13.30
C HIS A 477 4.73 2.18 12.52
N ASN A 478 4.91 0.87 12.77
CA ASN A 478 5.77 0.02 11.94
C ASN A 478 5.23 -0.18 10.52
N ALA A 479 3.93 -0.03 10.31
CA ALA A 479 3.22 -0.31 9.06
C ALA A 479 2.71 0.96 8.35
N GLU A 480 2.90 2.13 8.92
CA GLU A 480 2.32 3.38 8.43
C GLU A 480 2.66 3.66 6.96
N ASP A 481 3.92 3.43 6.54
CA ASP A 481 4.34 3.62 5.16
C ASP A 481 3.59 2.68 4.19
N GLN A 482 3.27 1.47 4.59
CA GLN A 482 2.47 0.56 3.76
C GLN A 482 1.03 1.05 3.60
N ILE A 483 0.46 1.70 4.62
CA ILE A 483 -0.90 2.28 4.54
C ILE A 483 -0.88 3.54 3.69
N ARG A 484 -0.02 4.51 4.05
CA ARG A 484 0.05 5.83 3.43
C ARG A 484 0.76 5.77 2.08
N GLY A 485 2.00 5.25 2.06
CA GLY A 485 2.90 5.27 0.89
C GLY A 485 2.51 4.29 -0.19
N GLU A 486 1.86 3.18 0.13
CA GLU A 486 1.47 2.15 -0.83
C GLU A 486 -0.04 2.02 -1.02
N ALA A 487 -0.79 1.73 0.05
CA ALA A 487 -2.21 1.43 -0.11
C ALA A 487 -3.04 2.65 -0.52
N ALA A 488 -2.86 3.79 0.15
CA ALA A 488 -3.66 4.99 -0.07
C ALA A 488 -3.24 5.78 -1.30
N THR A 489 -1.94 5.87 -1.60
CA THR A 489 -1.46 6.69 -2.72
C THR A 489 -1.61 6.03 -4.08
N LEU A 490 -1.71 4.71 -4.16
CA LEU A 490 -1.77 3.99 -5.44
C LEU A 490 -2.91 4.46 -6.37
N PRO A 491 -4.16 4.64 -5.90
CA PRO A 491 -5.21 5.20 -6.73
C PRO A 491 -4.88 6.61 -7.25
N PHE A 492 -4.25 7.44 -6.41
CA PHE A 492 -3.93 8.82 -6.74
C PHE A 492 -2.99 8.91 -7.94
N PHE A 493 -1.84 8.24 -7.93
CA PHE A 493 -0.88 8.35 -9.02
C PHE A 493 -0.97 7.23 -10.06
N SER A 494 -2.00 6.40 -9.99
CA SER A 494 -2.41 5.51 -11.09
C SER A 494 -3.70 5.96 -11.78
N ASN A 495 -4.15 7.18 -11.52
CA ASN A 495 -5.42 7.71 -12.04
C ASN A 495 -6.60 6.73 -11.83
N GLY A 496 -6.64 6.06 -10.67
CA GLY A 496 -7.67 5.09 -10.30
C GLY A 496 -7.59 3.74 -11.02
N GLN A 497 -6.57 3.49 -11.85
CA GLN A 497 -6.43 2.23 -12.59
C GLN A 497 -6.03 1.06 -11.70
N TYR A 498 -5.23 1.34 -10.68
CA TYR A 498 -4.85 0.41 -9.62
C TYR A 498 -5.43 0.88 -8.30
N THR A 499 -5.95 -0.04 -7.52
CA THR A 499 -6.59 0.23 -6.24
C THR A 499 -6.16 -0.83 -5.23
N ASN A 500 -6.30 -0.51 -3.95
CA ASN A 500 -6.01 -1.43 -2.85
C ASN A 500 -7.27 -1.61 -1.99
N PRO A 501 -8.31 -2.33 -2.49
CA PRO A 501 -9.49 -2.63 -1.71
C PRO A 501 -9.10 -3.46 -0.49
N MET A 502 -9.41 -2.96 0.71
CA MET A 502 -8.96 -3.60 1.94
C MET A 502 -9.81 -3.14 3.13
N VAL A 503 -10.04 -4.02 4.09
CA VAL A 503 -10.54 -3.66 5.42
C VAL A 503 -9.47 -4.01 6.44
N LEU A 504 -8.68 -3.02 6.83
CA LEU A 504 -7.66 -3.17 7.86
C LEU A 504 -8.31 -3.10 9.24
N ARG A 505 -8.30 -4.20 9.99
CA ARG A 505 -8.77 -4.26 11.36
C ARG A 505 -7.66 -3.91 12.32
N ILE A 506 -7.94 -3.03 13.26
CA ILE A 506 -6.99 -2.61 14.29
C ILE A 506 -7.72 -2.60 15.62
N ALA A 507 -7.24 -3.37 16.60
CA ALA A 507 -7.70 -3.27 17.98
C ALA A 507 -6.95 -2.10 18.66
N GLY A 508 -7.68 -1.17 19.28
CA GLY A 508 -7.04 0.02 19.84
C GLY A 508 -7.88 0.76 20.86
N LEU A 509 -7.47 1.99 21.09
CA LEU A 509 -8.01 2.91 22.07
C LEU A 509 -7.69 2.52 23.52
N GLY A 510 -8.16 3.33 24.47
CA GLY A 510 -7.82 3.20 25.89
C GLY A 510 -8.70 2.23 26.68
N TYR A 511 -8.67 2.38 27.99
CA TYR A 511 -9.59 1.78 28.97
C TYR A 511 -9.48 0.28 29.24
N GLN A 512 -8.38 -0.38 28.86
CA GLN A 512 -8.12 -1.76 29.28
C GLN A 512 -7.57 -1.86 30.72
N LYS A 513 -8.03 -1.01 31.63
CA LYS A 513 -7.58 -0.96 33.05
C LYS A 513 -6.06 -0.82 33.19
N GLY A 514 -5.42 -0.14 32.22
CA GLY A 514 -3.96 0.08 32.17
C GLY A 514 -3.14 -1.19 31.90
N PHE A 515 -3.74 -2.24 31.34
CA PHE A 515 -3.01 -3.43 30.91
C PHE A 515 -1.96 -3.04 29.85
N GLY A 516 -0.68 -3.29 30.13
CA GLY A 516 0.42 -3.03 29.20
C GLY A 516 0.70 -1.55 28.86
N GLY A 517 0.07 -0.60 29.55
CA GLY A 517 0.23 0.84 29.29
C GLY A 517 -0.11 1.22 27.85
N HIS A 518 0.54 2.25 27.31
CA HIS A 518 0.26 2.78 25.96
C HIS A 518 0.58 1.78 24.83
N PHE A 519 1.37 0.75 25.05
CA PHE A 519 1.61 -0.29 24.05
C PHE A 519 0.39 -1.17 23.77
N HIS A 520 -0.60 -1.18 24.64
CA HIS A 520 -1.85 -1.94 24.52
C HIS A 520 -3.10 -1.06 24.68
N ASN A 521 -2.93 0.23 24.97
CA ASN A 521 -3.97 1.22 25.20
C ASN A 521 -3.64 2.50 24.40
N ASP A 522 -3.37 2.41 23.12
CA ASP A 522 -3.00 3.58 22.32
C ASP A 522 -4.23 4.28 21.75
N ASN A 523 -4.23 5.61 21.81
CA ASN A 523 -5.24 6.51 21.28
C ASN A 523 -4.71 7.41 20.15
N SER A 524 -3.60 7.03 19.48
CA SER A 524 -2.90 7.81 18.46
C SER A 524 -3.50 7.59 17.05
N ILE A 525 -4.72 8.07 16.81
CA ILE A 525 -5.39 7.92 15.50
C ILE A 525 -5.06 9.03 14.48
N ALA A 526 -4.28 10.02 14.87
CA ALA A 526 -3.94 11.17 14.02
C ALA A 526 -3.34 10.77 12.68
N VAL A 527 -2.40 9.83 12.69
CA VAL A 527 -1.71 9.35 11.48
C VAL A 527 -2.65 8.75 10.45
N LEU A 528 -3.74 8.12 10.89
CA LEU A 528 -4.77 7.57 10.00
C LEU A 528 -5.68 8.66 9.44
N ARG A 529 -6.02 9.67 10.25
CA ARG A 529 -6.89 10.77 9.84
C ARG A 529 -6.22 11.73 8.86
N ASP A 530 -4.88 11.78 8.84
CA ASP A 530 -4.08 12.58 7.92
C ASP A 530 -3.95 11.95 6.52
N ILE A 531 -4.36 10.70 6.31
CA ILE A 531 -4.21 10.00 5.04
C ILE A 531 -5.40 10.31 4.11
N PRO A 532 -5.18 11.02 2.98
CA PRO A 532 -6.26 11.32 2.04
C PRO A 532 -6.89 10.07 1.44
N GLY A 533 -8.22 10.03 1.37
CA GLY A 533 -8.97 8.94 0.76
C GLY A 533 -9.17 7.71 1.64
N LEU A 534 -8.51 7.62 2.80
CA LEU A 534 -8.74 6.58 3.79
C LEU A 534 -10.08 6.76 4.50
N ILE A 535 -10.79 5.67 4.77
CA ILE A 535 -11.98 5.66 5.62
C ILE A 535 -11.59 5.07 6.98
N LEU A 536 -11.88 5.80 8.06
CA LEU A 536 -11.68 5.33 9.44
C LEU A 536 -13.04 5.14 10.11
N ALA A 537 -13.41 3.89 10.39
CA ALA A 537 -14.64 3.48 11.06
C ALA A 537 -14.32 3.03 12.50
N CYS A 538 -15.13 3.41 13.48
CA CYS A 538 -14.99 3.04 14.87
C CYS A 538 -16.36 2.75 15.48
N PRO A 539 -16.77 1.48 15.65
CA PRO A 539 -18.04 1.13 16.27
C PRO A 539 -17.99 1.30 17.78
N SER A 540 -19.14 1.53 18.40
CA SER A 540 -19.26 1.67 19.86
C SER A 540 -19.89 0.46 20.55
N ASP A 541 -20.71 -0.31 19.85
CA ASP A 541 -21.30 -1.55 20.39
C ASP A 541 -21.25 -2.72 19.38
N GLY A 542 -21.62 -3.91 19.85
CA GLY A 542 -21.47 -5.13 19.06
C GLY A 542 -22.42 -5.21 17.85
N ALA A 543 -23.64 -4.68 17.93
CA ALA A 543 -24.56 -4.69 16.80
C ALA A 543 -24.10 -3.69 15.72
N GLU A 544 -23.67 -2.53 16.13
CA GLU A 544 -23.07 -1.53 15.22
C GLU A 544 -21.80 -2.07 14.58
N ALA A 545 -20.92 -2.70 15.36
CA ALA A 545 -19.71 -3.31 14.86
C ALA A 545 -20.00 -4.31 13.72
N ALA A 546 -21.01 -5.18 13.89
CA ALA A 546 -21.41 -6.13 12.85
C ALA A 546 -21.96 -5.43 11.59
N MET A 547 -22.81 -4.42 11.76
CA MET A 547 -23.41 -3.68 10.65
C MET A 547 -22.41 -2.79 9.90
N MET A 548 -21.53 -2.11 10.65
CA MET A 548 -20.46 -1.28 10.08
C MET A 548 -19.41 -2.13 9.35
N LEU A 549 -19.02 -3.28 9.90
CA LEU A 549 -18.06 -4.17 9.23
C LEU A 549 -18.59 -4.66 7.87
N ARG A 550 -19.89 -4.94 7.76
CA ARG A 550 -20.53 -5.27 6.48
C ARG A 550 -20.48 -4.12 5.48
N GLU A 551 -20.67 -2.88 5.96
CA GLU A 551 -20.52 -1.69 5.13
C GLU A 551 -19.08 -1.45 4.72
N CYS A 552 -18.11 -1.62 5.62
CA CYS A 552 -16.68 -1.53 5.31
C CYS A 552 -16.27 -2.52 4.21
N VAL A 553 -16.76 -3.77 4.29
CA VAL A 553 -16.51 -4.78 3.25
C VAL A 553 -17.18 -4.39 1.92
N ARG A 554 -18.38 -3.82 1.93
CA ARG A 554 -19.04 -3.29 0.74
C ARG A 554 -18.20 -2.16 0.10
N LEU A 555 -17.80 -1.17 0.90
CA LEU A 555 -16.99 -0.04 0.45
C LEU A 555 -15.67 -0.50 -0.19
N ALA A 556 -14.98 -1.44 0.45
CA ALA A 556 -13.75 -2.00 -0.09
C ALA A 556 -14.00 -2.78 -1.38
N ARG A 557 -15.03 -3.63 -1.43
CA ARG A 557 -15.34 -4.50 -2.55
C ARG A 557 -15.90 -3.75 -3.76
N GLU A 558 -16.91 -2.91 -3.55
CA GLU A 558 -17.68 -2.26 -4.61
C GLU A 558 -17.11 -0.90 -4.99
N GLU A 559 -16.64 -0.12 -4.02
CA GLU A 559 -16.06 1.21 -4.21
C GLU A 559 -14.54 1.24 -4.17
N GLN A 560 -13.89 0.06 -4.04
CA GLN A 560 -12.43 -0.09 -4.07
C GLN A 560 -11.71 0.75 -3.00
N ARG A 561 -12.35 0.96 -1.85
CA ARG A 561 -11.85 1.82 -0.78
C ARG A 561 -10.88 1.09 0.14
N LEU A 562 -9.92 1.85 0.64
CA LEU A 562 -9.11 1.49 1.80
C LEU A 562 -9.86 1.89 3.06
N VAL A 563 -10.26 0.92 3.87
CA VAL A 563 -11.00 1.14 5.12
C VAL A 563 -10.20 0.63 6.29
N VAL A 564 -10.05 1.44 7.32
CA VAL A 564 -9.57 1.03 8.64
C VAL A 564 -10.78 0.87 9.56
N PHE A 565 -10.92 -0.32 10.12
CA PHE A 565 -11.93 -0.66 11.10
C PHE A 565 -11.27 -0.71 12.48
N LEU A 566 -11.35 0.40 13.21
CA LEU A 566 -10.76 0.57 14.53
C LEU A 566 -11.70 0.00 15.59
N GLU A 567 -11.28 -1.05 16.26
CA GLU A 567 -12.08 -1.79 17.23
C GLU A 567 -11.70 -1.37 18.64
N PRO A 568 -12.61 -0.73 19.42
CA PRO A 568 -12.32 -0.36 20.80
C PRO A 568 -12.13 -1.60 21.66
N ILE A 569 -10.88 -1.88 22.01
CA ILE A 569 -10.47 -3.14 22.64
C ILE A 569 -11.10 -3.35 24.02
N ALA A 570 -11.33 -2.26 24.76
CA ALA A 570 -11.97 -2.31 26.07
C ALA A 570 -13.45 -2.73 25.98
N LEU A 571 -14.10 -2.49 24.84
CA LEU A 571 -15.51 -2.83 24.64
C LEU A 571 -15.71 -4.29 24.17
N TYR A 572 -14.67 -4.99 23.76
CA TYR A 572 -14.79 -6.38 23.32
C TYR A 572 -15.46 -7.30 24.34
N PRO A 573 -15.03 -7.33 25.62
CA PRO A 573 -15.65 -8.17 26.65
C PRO A 573 -16.79 -7.48 27.39
N MET A 574 -17.06 -6.19 27.11
CA MET A 574 -18.01 -5.39 27.89
C MET A 574 -19.41 -5.99 27.80
N ARG A 575 -20.05 -6.14 28.99
CA ARG A 575 -21.38 -6.69 29.12
C ARG A 575 -22.35 -5.71 29.77
N ASP A 576 -21.89 -5.06 30.81
CA ASP A 576 -22.72 -4.26 31.71
C ASP A 576 -22.51 -2.77 31.44
N LEU A 577 -23.53 -1.95 31.67
CA LEU A 577 -23.44 -0.50 31.47
C LEU A 577 -23.28 0.22 32.84
N THR A 578 -24.10 -0.08 33.79
CA THR A 578 -24.15 0.64 35.08
C THR A 578 -23.94 -0.26 36.28
N GLU A 579 -24.59 -1.40 36.34
CA GLU A 579 -24.55 -2.34 37.47
C GLU A 579 -23.98 -3.68 37.04
N GLU A 580 -23.35 -4.38 37.98
CA GLU A 580 -22.82 -5.72 37.71
C GLU A 580 -23.96 -6.67 37.27
N LYS A 581 -23.79 -7.29 36.12
CA LYS A 581 -24.73 -8.24 35.47
C LYS A 581 -26.02 -7.60 34.94
N ASP A 582 -26.03 -6.27 34.67
CA ASP A 582 -27.18 -5.63 34.04
C ASP A 582 -27.32 -5.97 32.56
N GLY A 583 -26.24 -6.47 31.91
CA GLY A 583 -26.22 -6.82 30.50
C GLY A 583 -26.43 -5.62 29.54
N GLY A 584 -26.40 -4.40 30.08
CA GLY A 584 -26.81 -3.19 29.40
C GLY A 584 -25.97 -2.83 28.18
N TRP A 585 -24.76 -3.39 28.03
CA TRP A 585 -23.90 -3.16 26.86
C TRP A 585 -23.88 -4.32 25.85
N MET A 586 -24.48 -5.46 26.19
CA MET A 586 -24.62 -6.56 25.23
C MET A 586 -25.70 -6.27 24.18
N ARG A 587 -25.53 -6.81 22.99
CA ARG A 587 -26.46 -6.65 21.87
C ARG A 587 -26.81 -7.98 21.21
N THR A 588 -28.00 -8.08 20.66
CA THR A 588 -28.40 -9.20 19.81
C THR A 588 -27.78 -9.04 18.42
N TYR A 589 -27.38 -10.16 17.80
CA TYR A 589 -26.82 -10.14 16.45
C TYR A 589 -27.83 -9.61 15.42
N PRO A 590 -27.51 -8.51 14.71
CA PRO A 590 -28.46 -7.91 13.77
C PRO A 590 -28.66 -8.78 12.55
N ASP A 591 -29.84 -8.65 11.92
CA ASP A 591 -30.10 -9.32 10.64
C ASP A 591 -28.96 -9.06 9.64
N ARG A 592 -28.58 -10.10 8.90
CA ARG A 592 -27.41 -10.08 8.01
C ARG A 592 -27.52 -9.08 6.86
N SER A 593 -28.74 -8.68 6.47
CA SER A 593 -28.97 -7.67 5.44
C SER A 593 -28.77 -6.24 5.94
N ARG A 594 -28.81 -6.03 7.26
CA ARG A 594 -28.66 -4.69 7.84
C ARG A 594 -27.19 -4.24 7.81
N ARG A 595 -27.01 -3.00 7.39
CA ARG A 595 -25.76 -2.25 7.39
C ARG A 595 -26.01 -0.86 7.96
N ILE A 596 -24.97 -0.22 8.45
CA ILE A 596 -24.95 1.21 8.76
C ILE A 596 -24.23 1.88 7.59
N PRO A 597 -24.92 2.70 6.78
CA PRO A 597 -24.31 3.38 5.65
C PRO A 597 -23.13 4.27 6.04
N PHE A 598 -22.16 4.40 5.15
CA PHE A 598 -21.04 5.30 5.34
C PHE A 598 -21.53 6.74 5.55
N GLY A 599 -21.01 7.40 6.59
CA GLY A 599 -21.39 8.77 6.97
C GLY A 599 -22.62 8.88 7.89
N GLU A 600 -23.35 7.78 8.15
CA GLU A 600 -24.48 7.78 9.07
C GLU A 600 -23.99 7.79 10.52
N ILE A 601 -24.45 8.78 11.32
CA ILE A 601 -24.19 8.86 12.76
C ILE A 601 -25.27 8.14 13.56
N GLY A 602 -24.91 7.67 14.78
CA GLY A 602 -25.86 7.18 15.77
C GLY A 602 -26.48 8.33 16.57
N CYS A 603 -27.77 8.20 16.92
CA CYS A 603 -28.43 9.15 17.81
C CYS A 603 -29.16 8.41 18.92
N HIS A 604 -28.82 8.71 20.18
CA HIS A 604 -29.36 8.08 21.37
C HIS A 604 -29.99 9.15 22.28
N GLY A 605 -31.29 9.06 22.46
CA GLY A 605 -32.10 10.05 23.19
C GLY A 605 -32.58 11.20 22.29
N GLU A 606 -33.56 11.95 22.81
CA GLU A 606 -34.22 13.05 22.09
C GLU A 606 -34.06 14.39 22.82
N GLY A 607 -33.18 14.46 23.83
CA GLY A 607 -32.97 15.66 24.65
C GLY A 607 -32.45 16.84 23.81
N GLN A 608 -32.85 18.04 24.20
CA GLN A 608 -32.47 19.31 23.55
C GLN A 608 -31.63 20.22 24.45
N ASP A 609 -31.48 19.90 25.74
CA ASP A 609 -30.64 20.72 26.61
C ASP A 609 -29.16 20.62 26.23
N LEU A 610 -28.73 19.41 25.86
CA LEU A 610 -27.34 19.09 25.58
C LEU A 610 -27.22 18.02 24.48
N ALA A 611 -26.37 18.27 23.46
CA ALA A 611 -25.84 17.21 22.64
C ALA A 611 -24.44 16.81 23.12
N ILE A 612 -24.19 15.50 23.29
CA ILE A 612 -22.84 14.94 23.52
C ILE A 612 -22.41 14.26 22.24
N VAL A 613 -21.34 14.75 21.61
CA VAL A 613 -20.78 14.19 20.38
C VAL A 613 -19.55 13.36 20.70
N THR A 614 -19.54 12.09 20.35
CA THR A 614 -18.48 11.17 20.74
C THR A 614 -18.32 9.96 19.81
N PHE A 615 -17.46 9.00 20.15
CA PHE A 615 -17.22 7.74 19.44
C PHE A 615 -16.62 6.68 20.38
N GLY A 616 -16.68 5.42 19.97
CA GLY A 616 -15.99 4.32 20.65
C GLY A 616 -16.25 4.25 22.16
N ASN A 617 -15.18 4.25 22.98
CA ASN A 617 -15.30 4.23 24.44
C ASN A 617 -16.03 5.45 25.00
N GLY A 618 -15.92 6.61 24.35
CA GLY A 618 -16.62 7.81 24.74
C GLY A 618 -18.14 7.65 24.71
N MET A 619 -18.67 6.81 23.81
CA MET A 619 -20.10 6.48 23.79
C MET A 619 -20.53 5.72 25.03
N TYR A 620 -19.77 4.70 25.45
CA TYR A 620 -20.00 3.95 26.68
C TYR A 620 -19.99 4.87 27.91
N LEU A 621 -18.98 5.71 28.04
CA LEU A 621 -18.83 6.64 29.16
C LEU A 621 -19.91 7.72 29.18
N SER A 622 -20.32 8.21 28.00
CA SER A 622 -21.39 9.22 27.88
C SER A 622 -22.75 8.65 28.23
N GLN A 623 -23.02 7.39 27.93
CA GLN A 623 -24.23 6.70 28.40
C GLN A 623 -24.25 6.57 29.94
N GLN A 624 -23.12 6.26 30.56
CA GLN A 624 -23.01 6.27 32.01
C GLN A 624 -23.22 7.67 32.60
N ALA A 625 -22.57 8.69 32.04
CA ALA A 625 -22.74 10.08 32.47
C ALA A 625 -24.20 10.56 32.37
N ASN A 626 -24.94 10.05 31.36
CA ASN A 626 -26.35 10.43 31.14
C ASN A 626 -27.29 10.08 32.32
N PHE A 627 -26.97 9.08 33.12
CA PHE A 627 -27.75 8.81 34.36
C PHE A 627 -27.64 9.99 35.33
N THR A 628 -26.42 10.47 35.59
CA THR A 628 -26.21 11.65 36.46
C THR A 628 -26.85 12.92 35.82
N LEU A 629 -26.80 13.10 34.52
CA LEU A 629 -27.45 14.24 33.84
C LEU A 629 -28.97 14.22 34.07
N ARG A 630 -29.61 13.08 33.87
CA ARG A 630 -31.05 12.90 34.10
C ARG A 630 -31.44 13.17 35.55
N GLU A 631 -30.70 12.71 36.54
CA GLU A 631 -30.90 13.00 37.93
C GLU A 631 -30.84 14.50 38.24
N ASN A 632 -30.05 15.25 37.47
CA ASN A 632 -29.93 16.70 37.57
C ASN A 632 -30.90 17.47 36.61
N GLY A 633 -31.87 16.78 36.01
CA GLY A 633 -32.90 17.39 35.15
C GLY A 633 -32.43 17.82 33.79
N VAL A 634 -31.30 17.35 33.33
CA VAL A 634 -30.74 17.65 31.98
C VAL A 634 -31.14 16.57 30.97
N ALA A 635 -31.87 16.95 29.94
CA ALA A 635 -32.26 16.10 28.86
C ALA A 635 -31.15 16.13 27.75
N ALA A 636 -30.34 15.06 27.71
CA ALA A 636 -29.24 14.96 26.77
C ALA A 636 -29.57 14.05 25.57
N ARG A 637 -28.95 14.38 24.42
CA ARG A 637 -28.87 13.57 23.21
C ARG A 637 -27.41 13.17 23.01
N ILE A 638 -27.11 11.90 22.82
CA ILE A 638 -25.74 11.40 22.61
C ILE A 638 -25.61 10.98 21.14
N LEU A 639 -24.64 11.55 20.44
CA LEU A 639 -24.36 11.30 19.03
C LEU A 639 -23.08 10.47 18.91
N ASP A 640 -23.21 9.29 18.29
CA ASP A 640 -22.09 8.45 17.96
C ASP A 640 -21.62 8.75 16.51
N LEU A 641 -20.42 9.24 16.36
CA LEU A 641 -19.86 9.60 15.06
C LEU A 641 -19.68 8.40 14.14
N ARG A 642 -19.28 7.25 14.66
CA ARG A 642 -19.00 6.00 13.93
C ARG A 642 -17.89 6.10 12.88
N TRP A 643 -17.81 7.22 12.15
CA TRP A 643 -16.86 7.49 11.07
C TRP A 643 -15.96 8.66 11.46
N LEU A 644 -14.64 8.39 11.58
CA LEU A 644 -13.66 9.36 12.09
C LEU A 644 -12.79 9.99 10.99
N ALA A 645 -12.82 9.41 9.78
CA ALA A 645 -12.24 9.99 8.57
C ALA A 645 -12.99 9.45 7.34
N PRO A 646 -13.52 10.32 6.46
CA PRO A 646 -13.86 11.72 6.75
C PRO A 646 -14.92 11.84 7.84
N LEU A 647 -14.89 12.94 8.60
CA LEU A 647 -15.89 13.19 9.64
C LEU A 647 -17.26 13.53 9.02
N PRO A 648 -18.37 13.01 9.58
CA PRO A 648 -19.72 13.30 9.13
C PRO A 648 -20.22 14.66 9.68
N LEU A 649 -19.53 15.76 9.33
CA LEU A 649 -19.76 17.08 9.90
C LEU A 649 -21.18 17.62 9.65
N GLU A 650 -21.70 17.44 8.44
CA GLU A 650 -23.06 17.89 8.11
C GLU A 650 -24.13 17.18 8.94
N ALA A 651 -24.01 15.85 9.06
CA ALA A 651 -24.93 15.06 9.88
C ALA A 651 -24.85 15.45 11.36
N MET A 652 -23.65 15.70 11.88
CA MET A 652 -23.41 16.16 13.26
C MET A 652 -24.01 17.55 13.49
N LEU A 653 -23.80 18.51 12.60
CA LEU A 653 -24.37 19.86 12.71
C LEU A 653 -25.90 19.84 12.66
N GLU A 654 -26.48 19.03 11.77
CA GLU A 654 -27.94 18.87 11.69
C GLU A 654 -28.50 18.27 12.99
N ALA A 655 -27.88 17.19 13.48
CA ALA A 655 -28.32 16.49 14.69
C ALA A 655 -28.14 17.32 15.99
N THR A 656 -27.32 18.38 15.97
CA THR A 656 -27.10 19.27 17.11
C THR A 656 -27.84 20.59 17.01
N ARG A 657 -28.56 20.86 15.88
CA ARG A 657 -29.13 22.15 15.56
C ARG A 657 -30.06 22.70 16.65
N ASP A 658 -30.92 21.86 17.17
CA ASP A 658 -31.96 22.17 18.16
C ASP A 658 -31.48 22.03 19.61
N CYS A 659 -30.26 21.62 19.85
CA CYS A 659 -29.71 21.51 21.20
C CYS A 659 -29.15 22.85 21.71
N ARG A 660 -29.38 23.19 22.98
CA ARG A 660 -28.92 24.44 23.61
C ARG A 660 -27.38 24.49 23.74
N ALA A 661 -26.75 23.37 24.03
CA ALA A 661 -25.32 23.26 24.22
C ALA A 661 -24.78 22.00 23.52
N VAL A 662 -23.48 21.98 23.19
CA VAL A 662 -22.82 20.82 22.60
C VAL A 662 -21.51 20.52 23.34
N LEU A 663 -21.37 19.31 23.85
CA LEU A 663 -20.15 18.80 24.46
C LEU A 663 -19.52 17.76 23.54
N VAL A 664 -18.27 17.98 23.13
CA VAL A 664 -17.48 16.99 22.39
C VAL A 664 -16.68 16.16 23.38
N VAL A 665 -16.83 14.85 23.31
CA VAL A 665 -16.07 13.89 24.14
C VAL A 665 -15.16 13.05 23.25
N ASP A 666 -13.85 13.15 23.46
CA ASP A 666 -12.82 12.54 22.64
C ASP A 666 -11.74 11.90 23.52
N GLU A 667 -11.50 10.63 23.37
CA GLU A 667 -10.45 9.94 24.13
C GLU A 667 -9.03 10.16 23.58
N CYS A 668 -8.87 10.92 22.48
CA CYS A 668 -7.57 11.32 21.99
C CYS A 668 -7.00 12.52 22.75
N ARG A 669 -5.70 12.77 22.58
CA ARG A 669 -4.97 13.83 23.29
C ARG A 669 -5.51 15.22 22.99
N ARG A 670 -5.43 16.09 23.99
CA ARG A 670 -6.00 17.45 23.96
C ARG A 670 -5.44 18.34 22.86
N SER A 671 -4.13 18.28 22.64
CA SER A 671 -3.43 19.19 21.75
C SER A 671 -3.28 18.65 20.33
N ALA A 672 -3.59 17.39 20.07
CA ALA A 672 -3.39 16.84 18.72
C ALA A 672 -4.18 15.56 18.42
N GLY A 673 -4.72 15.49 17.22
CA GLY A 673 -4.91 14.25 16.49
C GLY A 673 -6.26 13.58 16.60
N GLY A 674 -7.08 13.92 17.58
CA GLY A 674 -8.47 13.44 17.67
C GLY A 674 -9.42 14.22 16.74
N PRO A 675 -10.69 13.80 16.64
CA PRO A 675 -11.72 14.54 15.91
C PRO A 675 -12.17 15.83 16.60
N ALA A 676 -11.91 16.00 17.91
CA ALA A 676 -12.45 17.08 18.71
C ALA A 676 -12.17 18.48 18.15
N GLU A 677 -10.97 18.75 17.65
CA GLU A 677 -10.59 20.06 17.10
C GLU A 677 -11.39 20.40 15.85
N ALA A 678 -11.54 19.48 14.92
CA ALA A 678 -12.32 19.66 13.71
C ALA A 678 -13.83 19.83 14.02
N LEU A 679 -14.35 19.08 14.99
CA LEU A 679 -15.75 19.19 15.45
C LEU A 679 -16.01 20.53 16.12
N MET A 680 -15.12 20.96 17.01
CA MET A 680 -15.22 22.27 17.68
C MET A 680 -15.15 23.43 16.67
N THR A 681 -14.28 23.33 15.67
CA THR A 681 -14.17 24.31 14.60
C THR A 681 -15.47 24.38 13.78
N ALA A 682 -15.98 23.24 13.33
CA ALA A 682 -17.23 23.19 12.56
C ALA A 682 -18.43 23.76 13.35
N LEU A 683 -18.52 23.45 14.64
CA LEU A 683 -19.55 24.00 15.52
C LEU A 683 -19.43 25.53 15.65
N ALA A 684 -18.21 26.06 15.84
CA ALA A 684 -17.96 27.49 15.95
C ALA A 684 -18.27 28.23 14.64
N GLU A 685 -17.87 27.68 13.48
CA GLU A 685 -18.17 28.19 12.16
C GLU A 685 -19.70 28.21 11.87
N ALA A 686 -20.43 27.25 12.42
CA ALA A 686 -21.88 27.21 12.37
C ALA A 686 -22.56 28.16 13.38
N GLY A 687 -21.78 29.00 14.08
CA GLY A 687 -22.29 30.01 15.02
C GLY A 687 -22.68 29.47 16.40
N ARG A 688 -22.23 28.26 16.76
CA ARG A 688 -22.51 27.71 18.08
C ARG A 688 -21.59 28.33 19.13
N THR A 689 -22.15 28.90 20.18
CA THR A 689 -21.40 29.59 21.25
C THR A 689 -21.28 28.78 22.54
N ARG A 690 -22.28 27.93 22.84
CA ARG A 690 -22.26 27.03 24.01
C ARG A 690 -21.67 25.69 23.59
N ILE A 691 -20.34 25.64 23.45
CA ILE A 691 -19.60 24.46 23.08
C ILE A 691 -18.43 24.23 24.06
N ALA A 692 -18.18 22.98 24.40
CA ALA A 692 -17.04 22.58 25.21
C ALA A 692 -16.51 21.22 24.76
N ARG A 693 -15.32 20.85 25.21
CA ARG A 693 -14.76 19.51 24.95
C ARG A 693 -14.17 18.89 26.22
N VAL A 694 -14.27 17.58 26.31
CA VAL A 694 -13.55 16.73 27.25
C VAL A 694 -12.63 15.80 26.45
N THR A 695 -11.34 15.86 26.71
CA THR A 695 -10.32 15.10 25.98
C THR A 695 -9.38 14.40 26.93
N ALA A 696 -8.57 13.45 26.42
CA ALA A 696 -7.43 12.95 27.17
C ALA A 696 -6.38 14.05 27.38
N GLU A 697 -5.56 13.90 28.41
CA GLU A 697 -4.38 14.73 28.64
C GLU A 697 -3.27 14.41 27.61
N ASP A 698 -2.34 15.36 27.40
CA ASP A 698 -1.23 15.20 26.47
C ASP A 698 -0.14 14.28 27.04
N SER A 699 -0.48 13.01 27.21
CA SER A 699 0.38 12.01 27.81
C SER A 699 0.27 10.65 27.11
N PHE A 700 1.26 9.80 27.33
CA PHE A 700 1.11 8.37 27.13
C PHE A 700 0.24 7.78 28.24
N ILE A 701 -0.50 6.71 27.90
CA ILE A 701 -1.36 6.01 28.88
C ILE A 701 -0.48 5.15 29.78
N ALA A 702 -0.60 5.36 31.09
CA ALA A 702 0.19 4.66 32.09
C ALA A 702 -0.29 3.21 32.31
N THR A 703 0.60 2.36 32.82
CA THR A 703 0.26 1.01 33.26
C THR A 703 -0.50 1.04 34.61
N GLY A 704 -1.43 0.11 34.78
CA GLY A 704 -2.20 -0.04 36.02
C GLY A 704 -3.19 1.10 36.26
N PRO A 705 -3.66 1.33 37.49
CA PRO A 705 -4.76 2.27 37.81
C PRO A 705 -4.51 3.72 37.35
N ALA A 706 -3.24 4.12 37.23
CA ALA A 706 -2.87 5.48 36.79
C ALA A 706 -3.34 5.83 35.38
N TYR A 707 -3.71 4.86 34.54
CA TYR A 707 -4.26 5.12 33.20
C TYR A 707 -5.47 6.05 33.27
N ALA A 708 -6.31 5.93 34.27
CA ALA A 708 -7.55 6.69 34.41
C ALA A 708 -7.31 8.19 34.66
N ALA A 709 -6.12 8.56 35.13
CA ALA A 709 -5.81 9.96 35.43
C ALA A 709 -5.64 10.83 34.19
N THR A 710 -5.37 10.21 33.03
CA THR A 710 -5.11 10.93 31.76
C THR A 710 -6.21 10.75 30.70
N LEU A 711 -7.26 9.98 31.02
CA LEU A 711 -8.36 9.71 30.09
C LEU A 711 -9.69 10.30 30.61
N PRO A 712 -10.63 10.68 29.72
CA PRO A 712 -11.98 11.07 30.10
C PRO A 712 -12.65 10.01 30.98
N SER A 713 -13.47 10.47 31.93
CA SER A 713 -14.29 9.59 32.77
C SER A 713 -15.77 9.95 32.69
N ALA A 714 -16.67 9.03 33.00
CA ALA A 714 -18.10 9.32 33.04
C ALA A 714 -18.44 10.46 34.03
N ALA A 715 -17.78 10.52 35.18
CA ALA A 715 -17.94 11.61 36.16
C ALA A 715 -17.45 12.95 35.60
N GLY A 716 -16.26 13.00 34.94
CA GLY A 716 -15.75 14.23 34.33
C GLY A 716 -16.60 14.71 33.15
N ILE A 717 -17.18 13.78 32.38
CA ILE A 717 -18.13 14.11 31.29
C ILE A 717 -19.40 14.73 31.89
N ALA A 718 -19.97 14.14 32.96
CA ALA A 718 -21.15 14.68 33.62
C ALA A 718 -20.90 16.07 34.25
N GLU A 719 -19.76 16.28 34.89
CA GLU A 719 -19.36 17.57 35.46
C GLU A 719 -19.24 18.66 34.38
N ALA A 720 -18.51 18.38 33.32
CA ALA A 720 -18.34 19.31 32.21
C ALA A 720 -19.68 19.64 31.51
N ALA A 721 -20.55 18.63 31.36
CA ALA A 721 -21.89 18.80 30.78
C ALA A 721 -22.77 19.69 31.66
N LEU A 722 -22.82 19.44 32.95
CA LEU A 722 -23.61 20.25 33.92
C LEU A 722 -23.12 21.70 33.99
N ALA A 723 -21.80 21.91 33.98
CA ALA A 723 -21.21 23.25 33.93
C ALA A 723 -21.64 23.99 32.65
N LEU A 724 -21.55 23.32 31.49
CA LEU A 724 -21.88 23.90 30.17
C LEU A 724 -23.37 24.27 30.04
N VAL A 725 -24.29 23.48 30.60
CA VAL A 725 -25.74 23.75 30.52
C VAL A 725 -26.15 24.88 31.46
N ARG A 726 -25.45 25.09 32.58
CA ARG A 726 -25.74 26.17 33.58
C ARG A 726 -25.26 27.54 33.11
N THR A 727 -24.23 27.61 32.28
CA THR A 727 -23.77 28.87 31.67
C THR A 727 -24.71 29.34 30.53
#